data_dd5d9c9313ae30afcfe2a7abbf0d509d
#
_entry.id   dd5d9c9313ae30afcfe2a7abbf0d509d
#
_cell.length_a   1.000
_cell.length_b   1.000
_cell.length_c   1.000
_cell.angle_alpha   90.00
_cell.angle_beta   90.00
_cell.angle_gamma   90.00
#
_symmetry.space_group_name_H-M   'P 1'
#
loop_
_entity.id
_entity.type
_entity.pdbx_description
1 polymer ?
#
loop_
_entity_poly.entity_id
_entity_poly.type
_entity_poly.pdbx_seq_one_letter_code
_entity_poly.pdbx_strand_id
1 'polypeptide(L)'
;MKKDPNNSMNGTATMPSYFPCIKSSESHPLADWLYLKSVITSSPELRMMTETYRKRLAISKQFADQYKPEMPAITVSALMNGYGRQLADFLKPTYMFQLDFDHVKKEDMEQLIQLVRGDNHTMVEYITVSGRGFRVFCAYHPVDDDDISVLELFDAVLQKAMAYYTQLLGIAPDKQCVDITRCAGLAYDPDAYFRWDAEPFALGPKDLKPLYTKKALQAKYSARRNAKGGKRSSKVKEEAKSSDKGAPTIEEAASHIKELLDLWGYRFEPEHHNEYVWHFADICIYYGIPQEEVQTYADREFGTSYEDTASVIKSRYKHLNKFGIWHFYRHGEGRSAKPSVRGIKQWLLTHYLFRRNVLTGFYEVESRFVLDGKYPDWVRIDDNIENSIWSEMDESGLHLSEKTLHNIINSDFSEPFDPLDDYLRSLPKWKKGEDPDYIDQLADRIEVENLPDNEHTQSLFRYFFKKWLVAMVVAWVTLKVVNQMILIFVGKGGIFKTTFFHMLLPPQLRQYFLNDSTGAYTDKDFMEAFSSKALLCLDEFEMVFGKNLSAFKSNMTKVTFSIRRPYDKYRSEMPHRGSLCGTTNNQQFITDEENRRYCPWLVKSIESPIEHPIDYDHVFAEAVALGQEVMSHPKGEPLEWTYWLTRDDIELMRSHNRLFMVANYAEEQILRYYRVPEPDTPLQFIKFRYSAEILERIGVNPALRQNLNNQNIGNVMKRLGFKKIHKKNGNGWAVIEKEGSEINNDAFIDPNDTVED
;
A
#
# COMPACT_ATOMS: atom_id res chain seq x y z
N MET A 1 -31.06 -36.38 -30.93
CA MET A 1 -30.16 -35.40 -31.52
C MET A 1 -29.67 -34.48 -30.42
N LYS A 2 -28.38 -34.53 -30.04
CA LYS A 2 -27.80 -33.60 -29.07
C LYS A 2 -27.78 -32.23 -29.73
N LYS A 3 -28.52 -31.26 -29.20
CA LYS A 3 -28.47 -29.87 -29.69
C LYS A 3 -27.02 -29.38 -29.53
N ASP A 4 -26.51 -28.77 -30.60
CA ASP A 4 -25.20 -28.11 -30.57
C ASP A 4 -25.27 -26.93 -29.60
N PRO A 5 -24.40 -26.85 -28.56
CA PRO A 5 -24.44 -25.81 -27.56
C PRO A 5 -24.31 -24.41 -28.14
N ASN A 6 -23.68 -24.25 -29.31
CA ASN A 6 -23.54 -22.97 -30.00
C ASN A 6 -24.78 -22.57 -30.83
N ASN A 7 -25.72 -23.49 -31.05
CA ASN A 7 -26.90 -23.26 -31.89
C ASN A 7 -28.22 -23.18 -31.08
N SER A 8 -28.20 -23.44 -29.77
CA SER A 8 -29.39 -23.36 -28.93
C SER A 8 -29.69 -21.94 -28.40
N MET A 9 -28.75 -21.02 -28.48
CA MET A 9 -28.96 -19.60 -28.25
C MET A 9 -29.18 -18.91 -29.61
N ASN A 10 -30.36 -18.44 -29.87
CA ASN A 10 -30.78 -17.76 -31.10
C ASN A 10 -29.72 -16.80 -31.64
N GLY A 11 -29.13 -17.13 -32.78
CA GLY A 11 -28.30 -16.36 -33.68
C GLY A 11 -27.42 -15.26 -33.07
N THR A 12 -26.10 -15.49 -33.02
CA THR A 12 -25.02 -14.56 -32.58
C THR A 12 -24.89 -14.32 -31.08
N ALA A 13 -24.77 -15.38 -30.29
CA ALA A 13 -24.40 -15.24 -28.88
C ALA A 13 -22.99 -14.65 -28.76
N THR A 14 -22.86 -13.47 -28.16
CA THR A 14 -21.57 -12.88 -27.79
C THR A 14 -20.87 -13.76 -26.79
N MET A 15 -19.63 -14.21 -27.07
CA MET A 15 -18.86 -15.00 -26.15
C MET A 15 -18.21 -14.12 -25.05
N PRO A 16 -18.11 -14.60 -23.80
CA PRO A 16 -17.41 -13.90 -22.74
C PRO A 16 -15.92 -13.78 -23.02
N SER A 17 -15.25 -12.82 -22.36
CA SER A 17 -13.80 -12.72 -22.45
C SER A 17 -13.10 -13.67 -21.48
N TYR A 18 -12.12 -14.39 -21.99
CA TYR A 18 -11.22 -15.25 -21.23
C TYR A 18 -9.90 -14.52 -20.92
N PHE A 19 -9.45 -14.62 -19.70
CA PHE A 19 -8.18 -14.09 -19.19
C PHE A 19 -7.29 -15.27 -18.80
N PRO A 20 -6.03 -15.34 -19.30
CA PRO A 20 -5.11 -16.43 -18.94
C PRO A 20 -4.78 -16.45 -17.43
N CYS A 21 -4.85 -15.31 -16.77
CA CYS A 21 -4.83 -15.20 -15.31
C CYS A 21 -5.59 -13.96 -14.84
N ILE A 22 -6.07 -13.96 -13.60
CA ILE A 22 -6.85 -12.84 -13.02
C ILE A 22 -6.08 -11.51 -13.06
N LYS A 23 -4.76 -11.51 -12.94
CA LYS A 23 -3.93 -10.30 -13.02
C LYS A 23 -3.68 -9.79 -14.43
N SER A 24 -4.00 -10.58 -15.46
CA SER A 24 -3.79 -10.17 -16.85
C SER A 24 -4.68 -9.00 -17.23
N SER A 25 -4.13 -8.01 -17.91
CA SER A 25 -4.91 -6.98 -18.63
C SER A 25 -5.32 -7.44 -20.03
N GLU A 26 -4.71 -8.50 -20.55
CA GLU A 26 -5.03 -9.02 -21.88
C GLU A 26 -6.10 -10.11 -21.80
N SER A 27 -7.07 -10.04 -22.70
CA SER A 27 -8.16 -11.01 -22.82
C SER A 27 -8.49 -11.31 -24.27
N HIS A 28 -9.08 -12.47 -24.50
CA HIS A 28 -9.62 -12.86 -25.81
C HIS A 28 -11.02 -13.43 -25.65
N PRO A 29 -11.85 -13.35 -26.69
CA PRO A 29 -13.13 -14.03 -26.65
C PRO A 29 -12.93 -15.53 -26.34
N LEU A 30 -13.76 -16.07 -25.47
CA LEU A 30 -13.80 -17.51 -25.23
C LEU A 30 -14.07 -18.23 -26.57
N ALA A 31 -13.33 -19.28 -26.87
CA ALA A 31 -13.47 -19.98 -28.14
C ALA A 31 -14.90 -20.54 -28.33
N ASP A 32 -15.39 -21.27 -27.35
CA ASP A 32 -16.75 -21.75 -27.24
C ASP A 32 -17.04 -22.30 -25.83
N TRP A 33 -18.27 -22.68 -25.55
CA TRP A 33 -18.69 -23.21 -24.26
C TRP A 33 -18.20 -24.63 -24.00
N LEU A 34 -17.90 -25.43 -25.03
CA LEU A 34 -17.31 -26.75 -24.88
C LEU A 34 -15.83 -26.66 -24.47
N TYR A 35 -15.14 -25.65 -24.98
CA TYR A 35 -13.79 -25.31 -24.53
C TYR A 35 -13.81 -24.96 -23.03
N LEU A 36 -14.71 -24.09 -22.57
CA LEU A 36 -14.84 -23.76 -21.14
C LEU A 36 -15.09 -25.04 -20.31
N LYS A 37 -15.99 -25.90 -20.78
CA LYS A 37 -16.26 -27.19 -20.13
C LYS A 37 -14.98 -28.01 -20.01
N SER A 38 -14.21 -28.15 -21.12
CA SER A 38 -12.97 -28.92 -21.11
C SER A 38 -11.91 -28.33 -20.17
N VAL A 39 -11.83 -27.00 -20.09
CA VAL A 39 -10.92 -26.30 -19.14
C VAL A 39 -11.30 -26.62 -17.69
N ILE A 40 -12.57 -26.50 -17.32
CA ILE A 40 -13.03 -26.72 -15.94
C ILE A 40 -12.92 -28.20 -15.55
N THR A 41 -13.34 -29.13 -16.44
CA THR A 41 -13.48 -30.55 -16.07
C THR A 41 -12.26 -31.41 -16.35
N SER A 42 -11.34 -30.99 -17.23
CA SER A 42 -10.34 -31.90 -17.78
C SER A 42 -8.93 -31.29 -17.89
N SER A 43 -8.73 -29.97 -17.67
CA SER A 43 -7.41 -29.35 -17.80
C SER A 43 -6.46 -29.79 -16.67
N PRO A 44 -5.31 -30.42 -17.01
CA PRO A 44 -4.30 -30.79 -16.02
C PRO A 44 -3.65 -29.55 -15.36
N GLU A 45 -3.52 -28.47 -16.11
CA GLU A 45 -2.95 -27.22 -15.62
C GLU A 45 -3.87 -26.57 -14.59
N LEU A 46 -5.16 -26.42 -14.91
CA LEU A 46 -6.13 -25.86 -13.97
C LEU A 46 -6.30 -26.73 -12.72
N ARG A 47 -6.17 -28.07 -12.88
CA ARG A 47 -6.15 -29.00 -11.75
C ARG A 47 -4.97 -28.72 -10.82
N MET A 48 -3.76 -28.66 -11.37
CA MET A 48 -2.56 -28.35 -10.59
C MET A 48 -2.66 -27.01 -9.87
N MET A 49 -3.18 -25.99 -10.56
CA MET A 49 -3.38 -24.66 -9.98
C MET A 49 -4.40 -24.69 -8.83
N THR A 50 -5.53 -25.36 -9.03
CA THR A 50 -6.58 -25.50 -8.02
C THR A 50 -6.10 -26.27 -6.79
N GLU A 51 -5.37 -27.36 -6.98
CA GLU A 51 -4.77 -28.15 -5.89
C GLU A 51 -3.73 -27.33 -5.13
N THR A 52 -2.91 -26.55 -5.84
CA THR A 52 -1.92 -25.63 -5.24
C THR A 52 -2.59 -24.58 -4.38
N TYR A 53 -3.64 -23.94 -4.88
CA TYR A 53 -4.43 -22.98 -4.10
C TYR A 53 -5.00 -23.63 -2.83
N ARG A 54 -5.61 -24.81 -2.94
CA ARG A 54 -6.21 -25.53 -1.80
C ARG A 54 -5.17 -25.97 -0.76
N LYS A 55 -3.96 -26.38 -1.19
CA LYS A 55 -2.84 -26.65 -0.27
C LYS A 55 -2.42 -25.40 0.48
N ARG A 56 -2.30 -24.27 -0.20
CA ARG A 56 -2.00 -22.97 0.43
C ARG A 56 -3.11 -22.53 1.38
N LEU A 57 -4.37 -22.75 1.02
CA LEU A 57 -5.53 -22.43 1.86
C LEU A 57 -5.58 -23.27 3.14
N ALA A 58 -5.05 -24.48 3.12
CA ALA A 58 -4.91 -25.31 4.32
C ALA A 58 -3.89 -24.72 5.32
N ILE A 59 -2.93 -23.93 4.85
CA ILE A 59 -1.96 -23.21 5.69
C ILE A 59 -2.55 -21.90 6.18
N SER A 60 -2.93 -21.00 5.26
CA SER A 60 -3.65 -19.76 5.59
C SER A 60 -4.41 -19.20 4.39
N LYS A 61 -5.51 -18.46 4.64
CA LYS A 61 -6.27 -17.76 3.60
C LYS A 61 -5.40 -16.75 2.87
N GLN A 62 -4.61 -15.97 3.61
CA GLN A 62 -3.74 -14.95 3.05
C GLN A 62 -2.69 -15.53 2.09
N PHE A 63 -2.11 -16.68 2.43
CA PHE A 63 -1.15 -17.38 1.56
C PHE A 63 -1.80 -17.91 0.28
N ALA A 64 -3.05 -18.40 0.36
CA ALA A 64 -3.79 -18.84 -0.81
C ALA A 64 -4.17 -17.65 -1.71
N ASP A 65 -4.65 -16.55 -1.13
CA ASP A 65 -5.11 -15.38 -1.88
C ASP A 65 -3.99 -14.72 -2.68
N GLN A 66 -2.72 -14.82 -2.27
CA GLN A 66 -1.57 -14.41 -3.08
C GLN A 66 -1.41 -15.20 -4.38
N TYR A 67 -1.91 -16.43 -4.44
CA TYR A 67 -1.88 -17.25 -5.64
C TYR A 67 -3.11 -17.08 -6.53
N LYS A 68 -4.21 -16.56 -5.98
CA LYS A 68 -5.47 -16.35 -6.69
C LYS A 68 -5.32 -15.50 -7.97
N PRO A 69 -4.48 -14.45 -8.03
CA PRO A 69 -4.24 -13.66 -9.23
C PRO A 69 -3.66 -14.44 -10.42
N GLU A 70 -3.02 -15.60 -10.18
CA GLU A 70 -2.45 -16.46 -11.23
C GLU A 70 -3.50 -17.38 -11.87
N MET A 71 -4.69 -17.52 -11.26
CA MET A 71 -5.76 -18.38 -11.77
C MET A 71 -6.37 -17.78 -13.04
N PRO A 72 -6.73 -18.61 -14.04
CA PRO A 72 -7.47 -18.14 -15.20
C PRO A 72 -8.89 -17.71 -14.82
N ALA A 73 -9.46 -16.80 -15.61
CA ALA A 73 -10.77 -16.23 -15.33
C ALA A 73 -11.54 -15.89 -16.62
N ILE A 74 -12.86 -15.69 -16.47
CA ILE A 74 -13.71 -15.16 -17.55
C ILE A 74 -14.60 -14.02 -17.02
N THR A 75 -14.96 -13.07 -17.87
CA THR A 75 -16.03 -12.09 -17.61
C THR A 75 -17.34 -12.63 -18.16
N VAL A 76 -18.07 -13.39 -17.33
CA VAL A 76 -19.28 -14.12 -17.78
C VAL A 76 -20.29 -13.23 -18.49
N SER A 77 -20.49 -12.02 -18.00
CA SER A 77 -21.54 -11.09 -18.45
C SER A 77 -21.10 -10.17 -19.59
N ALA A 78 -19.81 -10.16 -19.95
CA ALA A 78 -19.26 -9.17 -20.87
C ALA A 78 -18.21 -9.75 -21.84
N LEU A 79 -18.26 -9.24 -23.09
CA LEU A 79 -17.12 -9.26 -23.98
C LEU A 79 -16.35 -7.95 -23.81
N MET A 80 -15.06 -8.05 -23.51
CA MET A 80 -14.14 -6.93 -23.31
C MET A 80 -13.39 -6.59 -24.60
N ASN A 81 -12.78 -5.40 -24.67
CA ASN A 81 -12.05 -4.90 -25.85
C ASN A 81 -10.67 -5.57 -26.11
N GLY A 82 -10.29 -6.54 -25.31
CA GLY A 82 -8.99 -7.23 -25.37
C GLY A 82 -7.95 -6.65 -24.40
N TYR A 83 -8.15 -5.46 -23.86
CA TYR A 83 -7.25 -4.79 -22.95
C TYR A 83 -8.02 -4.22 -21.75
N GLY A 84 -7.76 -4.72 -20.56
CA GLY A 84 -8.41 -4.27 -19.34
C GLY A 84 -9.69 -5.02 -18.97
N ARG A 85 -10.29 -4.62 -17.85
CA ARG A 85 -11.48 -5.27 -17.25
C ARG A 85 -12.43 -4.25 -16.60
N GLN A 86 -12.24 -2.98 -16.89
CA GLN A 86 -13.10 -1.93 -16.36
C GLN A 86 -14.32 -1.74 -17.28
N LEU A 87 -15.33 -1.02 -16.82
CA LEU A 87 -16.51 -0.71 -17.62
C LEU A 87 -16.16 0.03 -18.93
N ALA A 88 -15.08 0.81 -18.94
CA ALA A 88 -14.54 1.46 -20.12
C ALA A 88 -14.04 0.46 -21.19
N ASP A 89 -13.69 -0.76 -20.78
CA ASP A 89 -13.22 -1.82 -21.68
C ASP A 89 -14.36 -2.73 -22.16
N PHE A 90 -15.58 -2.49 -21.72
CA PHE A 90 -16.78 -3.24 -22.10
C PHE A 90 -17.15 -2.98 -23.56
N LEU A 91 -17.29 -4.05 -24.36
CA LEU A 91 -17.72 -3.97 -25.75
C LEU A 91 -19.19 -4.34 -25.94
N LYS A 92 -19.58 -5.50 -25.42
CA LYS A 92 -20.93 -6.06 -25.63
C LYS A 92 -21.34 -6.95 -24.46
N PRO A 93 -22.66 -6.98 -24.11
CA PRO A 93 -23.18 -7.94 -23.15
C PRO A 93 -23.20 -9.35 -23.77
N THR A 94 -23.01 -10.35 -22.93
CA THR A 94 -23.20 -11.76 -23.29
C THR A 94 -24.63 -12.23 -23.03
N TYR A 95 -25.42 -11.42 -22.33
CA TYR A 95 -26.73 -11.75 -21.78
C TYR A 95 -26.69 -12.95 -20.82
N MET A 96 -25.59 -13.02 -20.07
CA MET A 96 -25.38 -13.98 -19.00
C MET A 96 -24.94 -13.27 -17.73
N PHE A 97 -25.07 -13.94 -16.60
CA PHE A 97 -24.56 -13.48 -15.33
C PHE A 97 -24.06 -14.65 -14.48
N GLN A 98 -23.32 -14.33 -13.43
CA GLN A 98 -22.83 -15.28 -12.44
C GLN A 98 -23.41 -14.98 -11.08
N LEU A 99 -23.57 -16.03 -10.25
CA LEU A 99 -23.86 -15.96 -8.83
C LEU A 99 -22.81 -16.77 -8.09
N ASP A 100 -22.20 -16.17 -7.07
CA ASP A 100 -21.22 -16.82 -6.21
C ASP A 100 -21.87 -17.16 -4.86
N PHE A 101 -21.72 -18.39 -4.41
CA PHE A 101 -22.17 -18.85 -3.09
C PHE A 101 -20.93 -19.25 -2.31
N ASP A 102 -20.43 -18.33 -1.49
CA ASP A 102 -19.23 -18.51 -0.69
C ASP A 102 -19.57 -18.98 0.74
N HIS A 103 -18.57 -19.53 1.43
CA HIS A 103 -18.67 -19.96 2.83
C HIS A 103 -19.79 -20.95 3.15
N VAL A 104 -20.13 -21.81 2.19
CA VAL A 104 -21.11 -22.88 2.36
C VAL A 104 -20.56 -23.92 3.34
N LYS A 105 -21.37 -24.33 4.30
CA LYS A 105 -21.00 -25.42 5.22
C LYS A 105 -20.80 -26.71 4.44
N LYS A 106 -19.79 -27.48 4.83
CA LYS A 106 -19.44 -28.73 4.12
C LYS A 106 -20.57 -29.73 4.09
N GLU A 107 -21.37 -29.77 5.15
CA GLU A 107 -22.55 -30.65 5.30
C GLU A 107 -23.70 -30.29 4.36
N ASP A 108 -23.87 -29.01 4.04
CA ASP A 108 -24.95 -28.50 3.20
C ASP A 108 -24.57 -28.48 1.71
N MET A 109 -23.28 -28.55 1.38
CA MET A 109 -22.73 -28.31 0.03
C MET A 109 -23.39 -29.23 -1.02
N GLU A 110 -23.45 -30.55 -0.75
CA GLU A 110 -23.98 -31.52 -1.70
C GLU A 110 -25.47 -31.30 -1.95
N GLN A 111 -26.24 -31.04 -0.90
CA GLN A 111 -27.68 -30.78 -0.99
C GLN A 111 -27.96 -29.52 -1.81
N LEU A 112 -27.20 -28.41 -1.56
CA LEU A 112 -27.38 -27.16 -2.28
C LEU A 112 -27.00 -27.28 -3.76
N ILE A 113 -25.91 -28.00 -4.07
CA ILE A 113 -25.52 -28.31 -5.46
C ILE A 113 -26.61 -29.10 -6.19
N GLN A 114 -27.23 -30.09 -5.54
CA GLN A 114 -28.30 -30.84 -6.16
C GLN A 114 -29.54 -29.98 -6.45
N LEU A 115 -29.90 -29.06 -5.53
CA LEU A 115 -30.98 -28.10 -5.77
C LEU A 115 -30.68 -27.19 -6.96
N VAL A 116 -29.46 -26.67 -7.06
CA VAL A 116 -29.01 -25.81 -8.18
C VAL A 116 -29.04 -26.57 -9.50
N ARG A 117 -28.55 -27.82 -9.54
CA ARG A 117 -28.52 -28.64 -10.74
C ARG A 117 -29.93 -29.06 -11.18
N GLY A 118 -30.86 -29.17 -10.24
CA GLY A 118 -32.28 -29.46 -10.50
C GLY A 118 -33.04 -28.22 -11.05
N ASP A 119 -32.50 -27.01 -10.90
CA ASP A 119 -33.16 -25.79 -11.30
C ASP A 119 -33.06 -25.54 -12.82
N ASN A 120 -34.17 -25.08 -13.43
CA ASN A 120 -34.24 -24.89 -14.89
C ASN A 120 -33.39 -23.75 -15.41
N HIS A 121 -33.07 -22.75 -14.59
CA HIS A 121 -32.30 -21.59 -14.99
C HIS A 121 -30.78 -21.79 -14.92
N THR A 122 -30.33 -22.82 -14.19
CA THR A 122 -28.90 -23.12 -14.04
C THR A 122 -28.30 -23.67 -15.33
N MET A 123 -27.38 -22.90 -15.92
CA MET A 123 -26.67 -23.30 -17.12
C MET A 123 -25.33 -23.97 -16.81
N VAL A 124 -24.55 -23.39 -15.88
CA VAL A 124 -23.28 -23.95 -15.41
C VAL A 124 -23.24 -23.89 -13.88
N GLU A 125 -22.74 -24.96 -13.27
CA GLU A 125 -22.41 -24.97 -11.85
C GLU A 125 -21.05 -25.65 -11.69
N TYR A 126 -20.17 -25.07 -10.84
CA TYR A 126 -18.90 -25.66 -10.45
C TYR A 126 -18.44 -25.16 -9.09
N ILE A 127 -17.66 -26.02 -8.40
CA ILE A 127 -17.07 -25.69 -7.09
C ILE A 127 -15.94 -24.68 -7.25
N THR A 128 -15.98 -23.59 -6.47
CA THR A 128 -14.96 -22.53 -6.50
C THR A 128 -13.58 -23.04 -6.08
N VAL A 129 -12.53 -22.28 -6.40
CA VAL A 129 -11.15 -22.68 -6.13
C VAL A 129 -10.89 -23.01 -4.65
N SER A 130 -11.58 -22.34 -3.73
CA SER A 130 -11.47 -22.60 -2.30
C SER A 130 -12.03 -23.96 -1.85
N GLY A 131 -12.91 -24.57 -2.66
CA GLY A 131 -13.66 -25.77 -2.28
C GLY A 131 -14.70 -25.53 -1.18
N ARG A 132 -14.98 -24.25 -0.84
CA ARG A 132 -15.91 -23.85 0.25
C ARG A 132 -17.14 -23.12 -0.27
N GLY A 133 -17.39 -23.20 -1.55
CA GLY A 133 -18.51 -22.58 -2.23
C GLY A 133 -18.62 -23.06 -3.65
N PHE A 134 -19.66 -22.64 -4.35
CA PHE A 134 -19.91 -22.96 -5.74
C PHE A 134 -20.36 -21.72 -6.51
N ARG A 135 -20.25 -21.79 -7.82
CA ARG A 135 -20.59 -20.70 -8.73
C ARG A 135 -21.62 -21.17 -9.74
N VAL A 136 -22.61 -20.32 -10.02
CA VAL A 136 -23.69 -20.60 -10.96
C VAL A 136 -23.66 -19.58 -12.09
N PHE A 137 -23.78 -20.03 -13.34
CA PHE A 137 -24.02 -19.17 -14.50
C PHE A 137 -25.43 -19.37 -15.00
N CYS A 138 -26.09 -18.26 -15.30
CA CYS A 138 -27.43 -18.23 -15.87
C CYS A 138 -27.47 -17.28 -17.08
N ALA A 139 -28.41 -17.55 -18.00
CA ALA A 139 -28.70 -16.66 -19.10
C ALA A 139 -29.94 -15.79 -18.81
N TYR A 140 -30.08 -14.68 -19.53
CA TYR A 140 -31.29 -13.85 -19.50
C TYR A 140 -31.66 -13.35 -20.88
N HIS A 141 -32.95 -13.03 -21.09
CA HIS A 141 -33.41 -12.48 -22.30
C HIS A 141 -33.07 -10.99 -22.43
N PRO A 142 -32.53 -10.54 -23.59
CA PRO A 142 -32.47 -9.12 -23.88
C PRO A 142 -33.89 -8.55 -23.89
N VAL A 143 -34.01 -7.29 -23.52
CA VAL A 143 -35.25 -6.51 -23.72
C VAL A 143 -35.00 -5.57 -24.88
N ASP A 144 -35.87 -5.68 -25.89
CA ASP A 144 -35.79 -4.84 -27.11
C ASP A 144 -36.48 -3.51 -26.83
N ASP A 145 -35.83 -2.64 -26.04
CA ASP A 145 -36.35 -1.35 -25.63
C ASP A 145 -35.17 -0.36 -25.51
N ASP A 146 -35.07 0.55 -26.45
CA ASP A 146 -34.03 1.60 -26.50
C ASP A 146 -34.02 2.51 -25.26
N ASP A 147 -35.09 2.46 -24.50
CA ASP A 147 -35.22 3.23 -23.28
C ASP A 147 -34.53 2.59 -22.04
N ILE A 148 -34.12 1.34 -22.10
CA ILE A 148 -33.47 0.63 -21.02
C ILE A 148 -32.00 0.35 -21.39
N SER A 149 -31.06 0.92 -20.64
CA SER A 149 -29.64 0.65 -20.87
C SER A 149 -29.28 -0.80 -20.52
N VAL A 150 -28.23 -1.32 -21.16
CA VAL A 150 -27.72 -2.68 -20.90
C VAL A 150 -27.41 -2.88 -19.43
N LEU A 151 -26.88 -1.87 -18.74
CA LEU A 151 -26.54 -1.93 -17.32
C LEU A 151 -27.78 -2.00 -16.44
N GLU A 152 -28.80 -1.15 -16.71
CA GLU A 152 -30.07 -1.19 -15.98
C GLU A 152 -30.79 -2.54 -16.15
N LEU A 153 -30.74 -3.11 -17.36
CA LEU A 153 -31.28 -4.43 -17.64
C LEU A 153 -30.53 -5.52 -16.86
N PHE A 154 -29.19 -5.45 -16.87
CA PHE A 154 -28.33 -6.39 -16.15
C PHE A 154 -28.63 -6.37 -14.66
N ASP A 155 -28.65 -5.19 -14.04
CA ASP A 155 -28.92 -5.02 -12.60
C ASP A 155 -30.30 -5.57 -12.23
N ALA A 156 -31.33 -5.25 -13.00
CA ALA A 156 -32.70 -5.72 -12.71
C ALA A 156 -32.81 -7.25 -12.78
N VAL A 157 -32.16 -7.86 -13.78
CA VAL A 157 -32.14 -9.34 -13.91
C VAL A 157 -31.35 -9.97 -12.78
N LEU A 158 -30.18 -9.40 -12.44
CA LEU A 158 -29.35 -9.93 -11.38
C LEU A 158 -30.05 -9.89 -10.03
N GLN A 159 -30.71 -8.78 -9.67
CA GLN A 159 -31.49 -8.66 -8.45
C GLN A 159 -32.63 -9.70 -8.39
N LYS A 160 -33.32 -9.90 -9.50
CA LYS A 160 -34.37 -10.93 -9.62
C LYS A 160 -33.80 -12.33 -9.38
N ALA A 161 -32.68 -12.66 -10.02
CA ALA A 161 -32.03 -13.95 -9.90
C ALA A 161 -31.48 -14.19 -8.49
N MET A 162 -30.87 -13.16 -7.87
CA MET A 162 -30.40 -13.24 -6.49
C MET A 162 -31.54 -13.53 -5.52
N ALA A 163 -32.69 -12.86 -5.66
CA ALA A 163 -33.88 -13.12 -4.84
C ALA A 163 -34.41 -14.55 -5.07
N TYR A 164 -34.47 -15.00 -6.33
CA TYR A 164 -34.91 -16.33 -6.71
C TYR A 164 -34.05 -17.42 -6.08
N TYR A 165 -32.71 -17.35 -6.28
CA TYR A 165 -31.80 -18.35 -5.73
C TYR A 165 -31.69 -18.28 -4.20
N THR A 166 -31.86 -17.10 -3.59
CA THR A 166 -31.95 -16.98 -2.13
C THR A 166 -33.17 -17.75 -1.58
N GLN A 167 -34.31 -17.65 -2.28
CA GLN A 167 -35.52 -18.38 -1.88
C GLN A 167 -35.35 -19.88 -2.13
N LEU A 168 -34.72 -20.29 -3.23
CA LEU A 168 -34.51 -21.69 -3.60
C LEU A 168 -33.56 -22.40 -2.62
N LEU A 169 -32.46 -21.73 -2.26
CA LEU A 169 -31.36 -22.34 -1.51
C LEU A 169 -31.37 -22.04 -0.01
N GLY A 170 -32.14 -21.04 0.43
CA GLY A 170 -32.11 -20.58 1.81
C GLY A 170 -30.83 -19.82 2.21
N ILE A 171 -29.91 -19.60 1.27
CA ILE A 171 -28.69 -18.80 1.43
C ILE A 171 -28.61 -17.75 0.33
N ALA A 172 -28.10 -16.58 0.65
CA ALA A 172 -27.93 -15.50 -0.34
C ALA A 172 -26.60 -15.65 -1.09
N PRO A 173 -26.58 -15.34 -2.41
CA PRO A 173 -25.33 -15.22 -3.15
C PRO A 173 -24.52 -14.01 -2.66
N ASP A 174 -23.20 -14.01 -2.95
CA ASP A 174 -22.30 -12.89 -2.60
C ASP A 174 -22.75 -11.60 -3.26
N LYS A 175 -23.05 -10.58 -2.45
CA LYS A 175 -23.52 -9.27 -2.88
C LYS A 175 -22.45 -8.43 -3.58
N GLN A 176 -21.16 -8.82 -3.50
CA GLN A 176 -20.07 -8.13 -4.19
C GLN A 176 -19.93 -8.51 -5.67
N CYS A 177 -20.66 -9.51 -6.15
CA CYS A 177 -20.58 -10.00 -7.52
C CYS A 177 -21.65 -9.36 -8.45
N VAL A 178 -21.89 -8.05 -8.32
CA VAL A 178 -22.95 -7.33 -9.03
C VAL A 178 -22.48 -6.54 -10.28
N ASP A 179 -21.19 -6.51 -10.57
CA ASP A 179 -20.63 -5.79 -11.70
C ASP A 179 -20.67 -6.63 -12.98
N ILE A 180 -21.15 -6.03 -14.10
CA ILE A 180 -21.21 -6.68 -15.42
C ILE A 180 -19.83 -7.11 -15.94
N THR A 181 -18.75 -6.46 -15.51
CA THR A 181 -17.36 -6.77 -15.88
C THR A 181 -16.66 -7.70 -14.90
N ARG A 182 -17.39 -8.20 -13.89
CA ARG A 182 -16.84 -9.07 -12.84
C ARG A 182 -16.27 -10.35 -13.40
N CYS A 183 -15.00 -10.64 -13.05
CA CYS A 183 -14.35 -11.89 -13.42
C CYS A 183 -14.77 -13.06 -12.53
N ALA A 184 -15.13 -14.17 -13.16
CA ALA A 184 -15.23 -15.49 -12.57
C ALA A 184 -13.87 -16.19 -12.62
N GLY A 185 -13.18 -16.36 -11.50
CA GLY A 185 -12.00 -17.22 -11.44
C GLY A 185 -12.38 -18.67 -11.72
N LEU A 186 -11.67 -19.33 -12.64
CA LEU A 186 -11.92 -20.73 -12.97
C LEU A 186 -11.26 -21.66 -11.95
N ALA A 187 -11.87 -22.79 -11.69
CA ALA A 187 -11.36 -23.84 -10.83
C ALA A 187 -11.60 -25.22 -11.47
N TYR A 188 -10.68 -26.15 -11.22
CA TYR A 188 -10.86 -27.53 -11.66
C TYR A 188 -11.92 -28.21 -10.84
N ASP A 189 -12.96 -28.68 -11.53
CA ASP A 189 -14.05 -29.46 -11.00
C ASP A 189 -14.47 -30.52 -12.03
N PRO A 190 -14.07 -31.79 -11.87
CA PRO A 190 -14.42 -32.84 -12.81
C PRO A 190 -15.91 -33.15 -12.86
N ASP A 191 -16.66 -32.81 -11.79
CA ASP A 191 -18.08 -33.05 -11.66
C ASP A 191 -18.92 -31.82 -11.99
N ALA A 192 -18.31 -30.75 -12.52
CA ALA A 192 -19.00 -29.51 -12.89
C ALA A 192 -20.20 -29.80 -13.83
N TYR A 193 -21.30 -29.11 -13.56
CA TYR A 193 -22.56 -29.28 -14.27
C TYR A 193 -22.68 -28.29 -15.44
N PHE A 194 -23.20 -28.79 -16.57
CA PHE A 194 -23.42 -27.98 -17.78
C PHE A 194 -24.74 -28.37 -18.45
N ARG A 195 -25.64 -27.40 -18.61
CA ARG A 195 -26.93 -27.55 -19.30
C ARG A 195 -27.06 -26.48 -20.38
N TRP A 196 -27.14 -26.89 -21.63
CA TRP A 196 -27.20 -25.96 -22.77
C TRP A 196 -28.62 -25.54 -23.17
N ASP A 197 -29.64 -26.13 -22.57
CA ASP A 197 -31.04 -25.84 -22.77
C ASP A 197 -31.69 -25.25 -21.48
N ALA A 198 -30.88 -24.61 -20.65
CA ALA A 198 -31.36 -23.90 -19.48
C ALA A 198 -32.27 -22.72 -19.92
N GLU A 199 -33.33 -22.49 -19.13
CA GLU A 199 -34.30 -21.41 -19.39
C GLU A 199 -33.69 -20.06 -18.99
N PRO A 200 -33.58 -19.09 -19.95
CA PRO A 200 -33.11 -17.77 -19.59
C PRO A 200 -34.07 -17.03 -18.64
N PHE A 201 -33.53 -16.24 -17.71
CA PHE A 201 -34.35 -15.34 -16.92
C PHE A 201 -35.04 -14.29 -17.82
N ALA A 202 -36.31 -14.01 -17.57
CA ALA A 202 -37.05 -12.96 -18.25
C ALA A 202 -37.57 -11.94 -17.23
N LEU A 203 -37.46 -10.64 -17.56
CA LEU A 203 -38.11 -9.59 -16.79
C LEU A 203 -39.57 -9.44 -17.23
N GLY A 204 -40.50 -9.52 -16.30
CA GLY A 204 -41.89 -9.25 -16.52
C GLY A 204 -42.21 -7.76 -16.34
N PRO A 205 -43.46 -7.34 -16.70
CA PRO A 205 -43.87 -5.93 -16.60
C PRO A 205 -43.71 -5.34 -15.18
N LYS A 206 -43.79 -6.18 -14.15
CA LYS A 206 -43.58 -5.75 -12.74
C LYS A 206 -42.12 -5.42 -12.48
N ASP A 207 -41.18 -6.15 -13.05
CA ASP A 207 -39.75 -5.99 -12.89
C ASP A 207 -39.25 -4.75 -13.67
N LEU A 208 -39.84 -4.46 -14.82
CA LEU A 208 -39.52 -3.33 -15.68
C LEU A 208 -40.13 -2.01 -15.19
N LYS A 209 -41.28 -2.07 -14.49
CA LYS A 209 -41.99 -0.88 -14.00
C LYS A 209 -41.12 0.09 -13.18
N PRO A 210 -40.22 -0.32 -12.28
CA PRO A 210 -39.33 0.59 -11.59
C PRO A 210 -38.37 1.34 -12.52
N LEU A 211 -37.87 0.69 -13.58
CA LEU A 211 -36.98 1.28 -14.56
C LEU A 211 -37.70 2.38 -15.36
N TYR A 212 -38.91 2.11 -15.85
CA TYR A 212 -39.75 3.10 -16.52
C TYR A 212 -40.20 4.25 -15.61
N THR A 213 -40.47 3.94 -14.33
CA THR A 213 -40.87 4.99 -13.36
C THR A 213 -39.72 5.95 -13.08
N LYS A 214 -38.49 5.44 -13.00
CA LYS A 214 -37.27 6.24 -12.81
C LYS A 214 -37.07 7.16 -14.05
N LYS A 215 -37.21 6.64 -15.27
CA LYS A 215 -37.11 7.42 -16.50
C LYS A 215 -38.28 8.42 -16.70
N ALA A 216 -39.51 8.02 -16.38
CA ALA A 216 -40.66 8.91 -16.43
C ALA A 216 -40.56 10.09 -15.47
N LEU A 217 -39.95 9.86 -14.31
CA LEU A 217 -39.57 10.91 -13.37
C LEU A 217 -38.47 11.80 -13.95
N GLN A 218 -37.43 11.24 -14.53
CA GLN A 218 -36.36 11.99 -15.21
C GLN A 218 -36.91 12.80 -16.42
N ALA A 219 -37.77 12.19 -17.28
CA ALA A 219 -38.41 12.84 -18.39
C ALA A 219 -39.40 13.97 -17.96
N LYS A 220 -40.15 13.78 -16.87
CA LYS A 220 -40.99 14.84 -16.29
C LYS A 220 -40.14 16.00 -15.75
N TYR A 221 -38.98 15.73 -15.22
CA TYR A 221 -38.05 16.79 -14.78
C TYR A 221 -37.42 17.50 -15.98
N SER A 222 -37.02 16.81 -17.03
CA SER A 222 -36.48 17.41 -18.26
C SER A 222 -37.53 18.16 -19.05
N ALA A 223 -38.78 17.67 -19.20
CA ALA A 223 -39.89 18.37 -19.86
C ALA A 223 -40.32 19.64 -19.12
N ARG A 224 -40.34 19.65 -17.80
CA ARG A 224 -40.54 20.88 -16.99
C ARG A 224 -39.42 21.90 -17.18
N ARG A 225 -38.22 21.46 -17.48
CA ARG A 225 -37.05 22.32 -17.75
C ARG A 225 -37.17 22.99 -19.13
N ASN A 226 -37.63 22.27 -20.14
CA ASN A 226 -37.83 22.79 -21.50
C ASN A 226 -39.06 23.71 -21.64
N ALA A 227 -40.09 23.52 -20.83
CA ALA A 227 -41.30 24.37 -20.85
C ALA A 227 -41.08 25.77 -20.18
N LYS A 228 -39.98 25.98 -19.46
CA LYS A 228 -39.63 27.27 -18.82
C LYS A 228 -38.68 28.15 -19.66
N GLY A 229 -38.31 27.71 -20.87
CA GLY A 229 -37.35 28.38 -21.76
C GLY A 229 -37.92 29.45 -22.67
N GLY A 230 -39.06 30.04 -22.40
CA GLY A 230 -39.68 31.06 -23.25
C GLY A 230 -40.18 32.28 -22.48
N LYS A 231 -39.39 33.30 -22.40
CA LYS A 231 -39.58 34.76 -22.40
C LYS A 231 -38.68 35.48 -21.43
N ARG A 232 -37.62 36.07 -21.95
CA ARG A 232 -36.93 37.18 -21.28
C ARG A 232 -37.87 38.37 -21.26
N SER A 233 -38.19 38.86 -20.07
CA SER A 233 -38.57 40.24 -19.85
C SER A 233 -37.76 40.75 -18.67
N SER A 234 -37.05 41.83 -18.95
CA SER A 234 -36.33 42.65 -17.98
C SER A 234 -37.32 43.23 -16.98
N LYS A 235 -37.13 42.92 -15.68
CA LYS A 235 -37.57 43.81 -14.59
C LYS A 235 -36.79 43.51 -13.31
N VAL A 236 -36.04 44.54 -12.89
CA VAL A 236 -35.85 45.08 -11.55
C VAL A 236 -35.42 44.09 -10.45
N LYS A 237 -34.26 44.41 -9.94
CA LYS A 237 -33.71 43.98 -8.64
C LYS A 237 -34.74 44.22 -7.53
N GLU A 238 -35.22 43.15 -6.97
CA GLU A 238 -35.61 43.13 -5.57
C GLU A 238 -34.68 42.15 -4.86
N GLU A 239 -33.94 42.66 -3.92
CA GLU A 239 -33.13 41.89 -3.00
C GLU A 239 -34.07 40.99 -2.18
N ALA A 240 -34.10 39.72 -2.54
CA ALA A 240 -34.68 38.71 -1.66
C ALA A 240 -33.81 38.63 -0.42
N LYS A 241 -34.25 39.20 0.67
CA LYS A 241 -33.77 38.93 2.02
C LYS A 241 -33.80 37.40 2.20
N SER A 242 -32.65 36.77 2.26
CA SER A 242 -32.51 35.40 2.72
C SER A 242 -33.03 35.37 4.16
N SER A 243 -34.12 34.68 4.40
CA SER A 243 -34.51 34.30 5.74
C SER A 243 -33.47 33.30 6.25
N ASP A 244 -32.49 33.77 6.95
CA ASP A 244 -31.52 32.99 7.67
C ASP A 244 -32.23 32.30 8.83
N LYS A 245 -32.97 31.23 8.53
CA LYS A 245 -33.44 30.31 9.54
C LYS A 245 -32.21 29.50 9.93
N GLY A 246 -31.70 29.66 11.15
CA GLY A 246 -30.52 29.03 11.70
C GLY A 246 -30.44 27.48 11.50
N ALA A 247 -29.43 26.87 12.06
CA ALA A 247 -29.27 25.40 12.03
C ALA A 247 -30.58 24.68 12.40
N PRO A 248 -30.89 23.51 11.83
CA PRO A 248 -32.06 22.74 12.26
C PRO A 248 -31.86 22.26 13.69
N THR A 249 -32.95 22.03 14.40
CA THR A 249 -32.88 21.25 15.63
C THR A 249 -32.67 19.79 15.31
N ILE A 250 -32.17 19.01 16.27
CA ILE A 250 -31.96 17.57 16.08
C ILE A 250 -33.27 16.86 15.70
N GLU A 251 -34.39 17.27 16.28
CA GLU A 251 -35.71 16.70 16.01
C GLU A 251 -36.17 16.94 14.55
N GLU A 252 -35.83 18.10 13.97
CA GLU A 252 -36.12 18.39 12.56
C GLU A 252 -35.25 17.55 11.61
N ALA A 253 -33.99 17.25 11.97
CA ALA A 253 -33.02 16.66 11.09
C ALA A 253 -32.92 15.13 11.24
N ALA A 254 -33.28 14.57 12.40
CA ALA A 254 -32.98 13.18 12.74
C ALA A 254 -33.53 12.13 11.75
N SER A 255 -34.78 12.35 11.26
CA SER A 255 -35.34 11.42 10.25
C SER A 255 -34.54 11.42 8.97
N HIS A 256 -34.18 12.61 8.48
CA HIS A 256 -33.39 12.76 7.26
C HIS A 256 -31.95 12.24 7.44
N ILE A 257 -31.35 12.42 8.62
CA ILE A 257 -30.02 11.86 8.93
C ILE A 257 -30.07 10.33 8.91
N LYS A 258 -31.10 9.74 9.52
CA LYS A 258 -31.30 8.27 9.50
C LYS A 258 -31.50 7.74 8.07
N GLU A 259 -32.28 8.45 7.23
CA GLU A 259 -32.45 8.10 5.80
C GLU A 259 -31.13 8.18 5.02
N LEU A 260 -30.27 9.17 5.30
CA LEU A 260 -28.94 9.25 4.69
C LEU A 260 -28.02 8.10 5.13
N LEU A 261 -28.06 7.75 6.41
CA LEU A 261 -27.26 6.64 6.93
C LEU A 261 -27.73 5.30 6.34
N ASP A 262 -29.03 5.08 6.21
CA ASP A 262 -29.60 3.93 5.54
C ASP A 262 -29.18 3.87 4.05
N LEU A 263 -29.20 5.02 3.36
CA LEU A 263 -28.76 5.15 1.98
C LEU A 263 -27.26 4.82 1.82
N TRP A 264 -26.43 5.22 2.79
CA TRP A 264 -25.00 4.91 2.82
C TRP A 264 -24.70 3.47 3.24
N GLY A 265 -25.70 2.72 3.71
CA GLY A 265 -25.57 1.33 4.13
C GLY A 265 -25.25 1.13 5.61
N TYR A 266 -25.23 2.21 6.40
CA TYR A 266 -25.01 2.12 7.85
C TYR A 266 -26.31 1.78 8.57
N ARG A 267 -26.25 0.76 9.44
CA ARG A 267 -27.37 0.32 10.27
C ARG A 267 -26.96 0.29 11.73
N PHE A 268 -27.92 0.64 12.60
CA PHE A 268 -27.73 0.57 14.04
C PHE A 268 -27.87 -0.88 14.51
N GLU A 269 -26.73 -1.62 14.54
CA GLU A 269 -26.64 -3.03 14.92
C GLU A 269 -25.57 -3.22 16.01
N PRO A 270 -25.63 -4.27 16.85
CA PRO A 270 -24.73 -4.46 18.00
C PRO A 270 -23.24 -4.36 17.69
N GLU A 271 -22.79 -4.90 16.56
CA GLU A 271 -21.37 -4.92 16.18
C GLU A 271 -20.92 -3.62 15.46
N HIS A 272 -21.87 -2.80 14.99
CA HIS A 272 -21.61 -1.59 14.18
C HIS A 272 -22.20 -0.31 14.77
N HIS A 273 -22.71 -0.35 16.02
CA HIS A 273 -23.37 0.81 16.63
C HIS A 273 -22.44 2.03 16.78
N ASN A 274 -21.16 1.83 17.06
CA ASN A 274 -20.20 2.91 17.21
C ASN A 274 -19.96 3.64 15.89
N GLU A 275 -19.87 2.91 14.79
CA GLU A 275 -19.72 3.46 13.46
C GLU A 275 -20.98 4.24 13.04
N TYR A 276 -22.16 3.71 13.29
CA TYR A 276 -23.43 4.39 13.04
C TYR A 276 -23.52 5.69 13.81
N VAL A 277 -23.24 5.67 15.12
CA VAL A 277 -23.28 6.87 15.99
C VAL A 277 -22.23 7.89 15.56
N TRP A 278 -21.07 7.45 15.14
CA TRP A 278 -20.01 8.32 14.63
C TRP A 278 -20.48 9.10 13.40
N HIS A 279 -21.04 8.41 12.39
CA HIS A 279 -21.59 9.04 11.19
C HIS A 279 -22.82 9.90 11.46
N PHE A 280 -23.67 9.49 12.40
CA PHE A 280 -24.80 10.30 12.84
C PHE A 280 -24.34 11.65 13.41
N ALA A 281 -23.34 11.61 14.29
CA ALA A 281 -22.76 12.83 14.87
C ALA A 281 -22.06 13.69 13.81
N ASP A 282 -21.40 13.07 12.82
CA ASP A 282 -20.74 13.77 11.73
C ASP A 282 -21.74 14.59 10.88
N ILE A 283 -22.89 14.01 10.53
CA ILE A 283 -23.94 14.74 9.80
C ILE A 283 -24.55 15.84 10.67
N CYS A 284 -24.72 15.60 11.96
CA CYS A 284 -25.17 16.63 12.89
C CYS A 284 -24.24 17.85 12.95
N ILE A 285 -22.91 17.58 12.94
CA ILE A 285 -21.89 18.64 12.83
C ILE A 285 -22.04 19.40 11.52
N TYR A 286 -22.25 18.71 10.39
CA TYR A 286 -22.42 19.36 9.09
C TYR A 286 -23.64 20.28 9.05
N TYR A 287 -24.73 19.93 9.72
CA TYR A 287 -25.90 20.80 9.87
C TYR A 287 -25.74 21.90 10.93
N GLY A 288 -24.68 21.84 11.74
CA GLY A 288 -24.41 22.81 12.80
C GLY A 288 -25.28 22.62 14.04
N ILE A 289 -25.67 21.37 14.32
CA ILE A 289 -26.47 21.03 15.53
C ILE A 289 -25.51 20.95 16.72
N PRO A 290 -25.81 21.59 17.86
CA PRO A 290 -24.95 21.58 19.05
C PRO A 290 -24.78 20.17 19.66
N GLN A 291 -23.59 19.88 20.22
CA GLN A 291 -23.28 18.59 20.85
C GLN A 291 -24.29 18.16 21.92
N GLU A 292 -24.77 19.13 22.75
CA GLU A 292 -25.70 18.86 23.84
C GLU A 292 -27.04 18.32 23.34
N GLU A 293 -27.54 18.85 22.21
CA GLU A 293 -28.80 18.40 21.60
C GLU A 293 -28.60 16.97 21.04
N VAL A 294 -27.49 16.74 20.36
CA VAL A 294 -27.17 15.42 19.76
C VAL A 294 -26.97 14.37 20.86
N GLN A 295 -26.29 14.72 21.95
CA GLN A 295 -26.08 13.83 23.08
C GLN A 295 -27.42 13.45 23.71
N THR A 296 -28.30 14.46 24.00
CA THR A 296 -29.62 14.23 24.58
C THR A 296 -30.49 13.35 23.70
N TYR A 297 -30.44 13.56 22.38
CA TYR A 297 -31.14 12.72 21.40
C TYR A 297 -30.60 11.29 21.37
N ALA A 298 -29.28 11.14 21.31
CA ALA A 298 -28.62 9.86 21.26
C ALA A 298 -28.83 9.03 22.54
N ASP A 299 -28.78 9.64 23.69
CA ASP A 299 -29.07 9.00 24.98
C ASP A 299 -30.49 8.42 25.01
N ARG A 300 -31.48 9.14 24.42
CA ARG A 300 -32.86 8.69 24.30
C ARG A 300 -33.05 7.57 23.27
N GLU A 301 -32.45 7.69 22.09
CA GLU A 301 -32.70 6.82 20.94
C GLU A 301 -31.74 5.61 20.86
N PHE A 302 -30.49 5.80 21.30
CA PHE A 302 -29.42 4.81 21.18
C PHE A 302 -28.83 4.36 22.53
N GLY A 303 -28.98 5.18 23.57
CA GLY A 303 -28.09 5.22 24.72
C GLY A 303 -28.36 4.24 25.84
N THR A 304 -29.48 3.51 25.84
CA THR A 304 -29.72 2.55 26.95
C THR A 304 -29.03 1.20 26.79
N SER A 305 -28.49 0.93 25.59
CA SER A 305 -27.89 -0.37 25.23
C SER A 305 -26.38 -0.37 25.20
N TYR A 306 -25.71 0.80 25.08
CA TYR A 306 -24.27 0.91 24.85
C TYR A 306 -23.66 2.09 25.63
N GLU A 307 -22.73 1.77 26.55
CA GLU A 307 -22.08 2.79 27.45
C GLU A 307 -21.14 3.73 26.72
N ASP A 308 -20.68 3.38 25.52
CA ASP A 308 -19.67 4.13 24.76
C ASP A 308 -20.24 5.19 23.80
N THR A 309 -21.56 5.19 23.54
CA THR A 309 -22.21 6.16 22.64
C THR A 309 -21.85 7.63 22.95
N ALA A 310 -21.85 8.01 24.23
CA ALA A 310 -21.49 9.35 24.65
C ALA A 310 -20.01 9.69 24.34
N SER A 311 -19.12 8.73 24.47
CA SER A 311 -17.69 8.90 24.19
C SER A 311 -17.43 9.08 22.71
N VAL A 312 -18.15 8.39 21.83
CA VAL A 312 -18.08 8.51 20.38
C VAL A 312 -18.50 9.90 19.94
N ILE A 313 -19.67 10.38 20.38
CA ILE A 313 -20.16 11.73 20.07
C ILE A 313 -19.16 12.79 20.54
N LYS A 314 -18.72 12.71 21.80
CA LYS A 314 -17.74 13.65 22.36
C LYS A 314 -16.42 13.64 21.60
N SER A 315 -15.97 12.47 21.14
CA SER A 315 -14.77 12.36 20.34
C SER A 315 -14.93 13.05 18.99
N ARG A 316 -16.08 12.86 18.32
CA ARG A 316 -16.33 13.46 17.00
C ARG A 316 -16.48 14.98 17.07
N TYR A 317 -17.15 15.51 18.10
CA TYR A 317 -17.30 16.95 18.31
C TYR A 317 -16.02 17.71 18.70
N LYS A 318 -14.87 17.04 18.84
CA LYS A 318 -13.55 17.70 18.91
C LYS A 318 -13.10 18.28 17.56
N HIS A 319 -13.72 17.87 16.46
CA HIS A 319 -13.34 18.23 15.10
C HIS A 319 -14.45 19.03 14.42
N LEU A 320 -14.52 20.33 14.68
CA LEU A 320 -15.59 21.23 14.24
C LEU A 320 -15.28 22.02 12.96
N ASN A 321 -14.25 21.66 12.20
CA ASN A 321 -13.85 22.32 10.96
C ASN A 321 -14.95 22.33 9.88
N LYS A 322 -15.89 21.39 9.96
CA LYS A 322 -17.06 21.28 9.07
C LYS A 322 -18.39 21.63 9.75
N PHE A 323 -18.37 22.33 10.89
CA PHE A 323 -19.58 22.68 11.62
C PHE A 323 -20.45 23.67 10.84
N GLY A 324 -21.72 23.29 10.59
CA GLY A 324 -22.72 24.14 9.94
C GLY A 324 -22.45 24.40 8.44
N ILE A 325 -21.67 23.55 7.76
CA ILE A 325 -21.41 23.71 6.32
C ILE A 325 -22.58 23.26 5.46
N TRP A 326 -23.49 22.41 5.95
CA TRP A 326 -24.68 21.97 5.22
C TRP A 326 -25.86 22.90 5.44
N HIS A 327 -26.76 22.98 4.44
CA HIS A 327 -28.05 23.66 4.53
C HIS A 327 -29.16 22.61 4.68
N PHE A 328 -29.98 22.76 5.72
CA PHE A 328 -31.14 21.90 5.90
C PHE A 328 -32.31 22.51 5.15
N TYR A 329 -32.78 21.82 4.10
CA TYR A 329 -33.91 22.27 3.29
C TYR A 329 -35.22 21.86 3.96
N ARG A 330 -35.94 22.83 4.51
CA ARG A 330 -37.29 22.62 5.08
C ARG A 330 -38.32 22.49 3.95
N HIS A 331 -39.40 21.78 4.22
CA HIS A 331 -40.47 21.58 3.23
C HIS A 331 -40.97 22.92 2.68
N GLY A 332 -40.92 23.13 1.35
CA GLY A 332 -41.33 24.35 0.67
C GLY A 332 -40.22 25.34 0.31
N GLU A 333 -38.97 25.10 0.71
CA GLU A 333 -37.83 25.91 0.27
C GLU A 333 -37.41 25.53 -1.16
N GLY A 334 -37.45 26.48 -2.10
CA GLY A 334 -36.98 26.26 -3.48
C GLY A 334 -35.46 26.24 -3.55
N ARG A 335 -34.88 25.28 -4.27
CA ARG A 335 -33.44 25.28 -4.56
C ARG A 335 -33.06 26.44 -5.47
N SER A 336 -32.02 27.19 -5.13
CA SER A 336 -31.46 28.26 -5.97
C SER A 336 -30.99 27.71 -7.32
N ALA A 337 -31.17 28.48 -8.39
CA ALA A 337 -30.81 28.08 -9.75
C ALA A 337 -29.28 28.01 -10.00
N LYS A 338 -28.45 28.54 -9.11
CA LYS A 338 -26.98 28.42 -9.16
C LYS A 338 -26.50 27.69 -7.91
N PRO A 339 -25.65 26.65 -8.07
CA PRO A 339 -25.10 25.96 -6.91
C PRO A 339 -24.21 26.93 -6.12
N SER A 340 -24.51 27.10 -4.84
CA SER A 340 -23.59 27.78 -3.92
C SER A 340 -22.41 26.86 -3.59
N VAL A 341 -21.27 27.44 -3.21
CA VAL A 341 -20.13 26.63 -2.72
C VAL A 341 -20.56 25.70 -1.59
N ARG A 342 -21.49 26.16 -0.74
CA ARG A 342 -22.09 25.35 0.33
C ARG A 342 -22.85 24.14 -0.23
N GLY A 343 -23.67 24.32 -1.24
CA GLY A 343 -24.42 23.24 -1.90
C GLY A 343 -23.51 22.24 -2.60
N ILE A 344 -22.41 22.73 -3.20
CA ILE A 344 -21.38 21.88 -3.82
C ILE A 344 -20.70 21.03 -2.74
N LYS A 345 -20.23 21.62 -1.65
CA LYS A 345 -19.62 20.89 -0.52
C LYS A 345 -20.57 19.87 0.10
N GLN A 346 -21.84 20.20 0.22
CA GLN A 346 -22.89 19.30 0.70
C GLN A 346 -23.04 18.08 -0.22
N TRP A 347 -23.14 18.30 -1.53
CA TRP A 347 -23.24 17.20 -2.50
C TRP A 347 -22.01 16.31 -2.43
N LEU A 348 -20.81 16.90 -2.43
CA LEU A 348 -19.56 16.15 -2.33
C LEU A 348 -19.51 15.27 -1.06
N LEU A 349 -19.87 15.83 0.11
CA LEU A 349 -19.86 15.07 1.37
C LEU A 349 -21.01 14.06 1.49
N THR A 350 -22.06 14.19 0.68
CA THR A 350 -23.13 13.19 0.59
C THR A 350 -22.66 11.95 -0.19
N HIS A 351 -21.78 12.14 -1.17
CA HIS A 351 -21.36 11.05 -2.07
C HIS A 351 -19.96 10.51 -1.75
N TYR A 352 -19.07 11.36 -1.22
CA TYR A 352 -17.66 11.06 -1.06
C TYR A 352 -17.09 11.54 0.27
N LEU A 353 -16.03 10.88 0.71
CA LEU A 353 -15.11 11.36 1.74
C LEU A 353 -13.84 11.85 1.05
N PHE A 354 -13.25 12.92 1.58
CA PHE A 354 -12.01 13.49 1.06
C PHE A 354 -11.01 13.67 2.18
N ARG A 355 -9.76 13.28 1.91
CA ARG A 355 -8.66 13.52 2.82
C ARG A 355 -7.40 13.93 2.05
N ARG A 356 -6.51 14.63 2.73
CA ARG A 356 -5.19 14.93 2.21
C ARG A 356 -4.15 14.12 2.95
N ASN A 357 -3.54 13.17 2.27
CA ASN A 357 -2.44 12.39 2.81
C ASN A 357 -1.21 13.29 3.02
N VAL A 358 -0.83 13.52 4.29
CA VAL A 358 0.25 14.46 4.62
C VAL A 358 1.62 13.92 4.25
N LEU A 359 1.80 12.60 4.17
CA LEU A 359 3.05 11.95 3.80
C LEU A 359 3.34 12.14 2.30
N THR A 360 2.37 11.82 1.45
CA THR A 360 2.52 11.96 -0.01
C THR A 360 2.15 13.36 -0.50
N GLY A 361 1.29 14.07 0.25
CA GLY A 361 0.68 15.35 -0.09
C GLY A 361 -0.40 15.28 -1.16
N PHE A 362 -0.78 14.07 -1.59
CA PHE A 362 -1.89 13.87 -2.52
C PHE A 362 -3.23 13.90 -1.78
N TYR A 363 -4.25 14.26 -2.53
CA TYR A 363 -5.63 14.17 -2.09
C TYR A 363 -6.17 12.79 -2.42
N GLU A 364 -6.98 12.25 -1.53
CA GLU A 364 -7.57 10.92 -1.64
C GLU A 364 -9.09 11.02 -1.47
N VAL A 365 -9.80 10.13 -2.11
CA VAL A 365 -11.26 10.06 -2.09
C VAL A 365 -11.71 8.62 -1.83
N GLU A 366 -12.81 8.48 -1.10
CA GLU A 366 -13.53 7.24 -0.85
C GLU A 366 -15.02 7.50 -1.01
N SER A 367 -15.76 6.55 -1.58
CA SER A 367 -17.21 6.66 -1.70
C SER A 367 -17.89 6.42 -0.35
N ARG A 368 -18.91 7.20 -0.01
CA ARG A 368 -19.71 6.97 1.20
C ARG A 368 -20.66 5.79 1.08
N PHE A 369 -20.98 5.37 -0.14
CA PHE A 369 -21.86 4.24 -0.38
C PHE A 369 -21.10 2.94 -0.18
N VAL A 370 -21.39 2.22 0.90
CA VAL A 370 -20.70 0.98 1.27
C VAL A 370 -21.01 -0.15 0.27
N LEU A 371 -22.22 -0.17 -0.31
CA LEU A 371 -22.67 -1.26 -1.18
C LEU A 371 -22.40 -1.02 -2.67
N ASP A 372 -22.43 0.24 -3.13
CA ASP A 372 -22.36 0.62 -4.56
C ASP A 372 -21.37 1.76 -4.81
N GLY A 373 -20.42 1.98 -3.90
CA GLY A 373 -19.45 3.08 -4.02
C GLY A 373 -18.48 2.85 -5.18
N LYS A 374 -18.33 3.84 -6.05
CA LYS A 374 -17.38 3.84 -7.17
C LYS A 374 -15.93 3.66 -6.70
N TYR A 375 -15.63 4.18 -5.50
CA TYR A 375 -14.33 4.08 -4.84
C TYR A 375 -14.54 3.47 -3.45
N PRO A 376 -14.60 2.12 -3.32
CA PRO A 376 -14.88 1.45 -2.04
C PRO A 376 -13.77 1.59 -1.02
N ASP A 377 -12.54 1.89 -1.49
CA ASP A 377 -11.36 2.14 -0.69
C ASP A 377 -10.81 3.53 -1.00
N TRP A 378 -10.00 4.07 -0.08
CA TRP A 378 -9.29 5.33 -0.30
C TRP A 378 -8.36 5.24 -1.52
N VAL A 379 -8.66 6.00 -2.55
CA VAL A 379 -7.87 6.11 -3.78
C VAL A 379 -7.31 7.51 -3.95
N ARG A 380 -6.10 7.59 -4.50
CA ARG A 380 -5.50 8.88 -4.86
C ARG A 380 -6.32 9.54 -5.96
N ILE A 381 -6.66 10.81 -5.78
CA ILE A 381 -7.32 11.61 -6.80
C ILE A 381 -6.30 11.94 -7.90
N ASP A 382 -6.63 11.56 -9.11
CA ASP A 382 -5.98 11.96 -10.36
C ASP A 382 -6.96 12.74 -11.25
N ASP A 383 -6.49 13.21 -12.41
CA ASP A 383 -7.31 13.98 -13.35
C ASP A 383 -8.57 13.19 -13.78
N ASN A 384 -8.47 11.87 -13.92
CA ASN A 384 -9.61 11.04 -14.33
C ASN A 384 -10.68 10.97 -13.24
N ILE A 385 -10.27 10.78 -11.99
CA ILE A 385 -11.18 10.74 -10.83
C ILE A 385 -11.84 12.11 -10.62
N GLU A 386 -11.06 13.20 -10.69
CA GLU A 386 -11.59 14.56 -10.53
C GLU A 386 -12.60 14.89 -11.61
N ASN A 387 -12.32 14.57 -12.88
CA ASN A 387 -13.23 14.75 -14.00
C ASN A 387 -14.49 13.88 -13.90
N SER A 388 -14.36 12.66 -13.36
CA SER A 388 -15.50 11.78 -13.12
C SER A 388 -16.44 12.36 -12.07
N ILE A 389 -15.91 12.86 -10.96
CA ILE A 389 -16.71 13.52 -9.90
C ILE A 389 -17.38 14.78 -10.47
N TRP A 390 -16.65 15.56 -11.28
CA TRP A 390 -17.18 16.74 -11.94
C TRP A 390 -18.37 16.39 -12.86
N SER A 391 -18.24 15.32 -13.68
CA SER A 391 -19.29 14.84 -14.57
C SER A 391 -20.54 14.42 -13.81
N GLU A 392 -20.38 13.65 -12.73
CA GLU A 392 -21.51 13.23 -11.87
C GLU A 392 -22.23 14.42 -11.21
N MET A 393 -21.48 15.45 -10.84
CA MET A 393 -22.07 16.69 -10.32
C MET A 393 -22.86 17.43 -11.41
N ASP A 394 -22.32 17.52 -12.63
CA ASP A 394 -23.00 18.17 -13.75
C ASP A 394 -24.28 17.41 -14.14
N GLU A 395 -24.23 16.09 -14.22
CA GLU A 395 -25.39 15.20 -14.44
C GLU A 395 -26.45 15.34 -13.34
N SER A 396 -26.01 15.58 -12.09
CA SER A 396 -26.91 15.87 -10.96
C SER A 396 -27.52 17.29 -11.01
N GLY A 397 -27.18 18.08 -12.03
CA GLY A 397 -27.66 19.46 -12.22
C GLY A 397 -26.89 20.52 -11.42
N LEU A 398 -25.72 20.15 -10.90
CA LEU A 398 -24.82 21.08 -10.22
C LEU A 398 -23.73 21.55 -11.19
N HIS A 399 -24.08 22.48 -12.06
CA HIS A 399 -23.15 22.99 -13.09
C HIS A 399 -22.10 23.90 -12.47
N LEU A 400 -20.86 23.44 -12.40
CA LEU A 400 -19.69 24.16 -11.92
C LEU A 400 -18.49 23.98 -12.87
N SER A 401 -17.49 24.85 -12.75
CA SER A 401 -16.23 24.65 -13.49
C SER A 401 -15.35 23.63 -12.78
N GLU A 402 -14.60 22.83 -13.55
CA GLU A 402 -13.56 21.91 -13.04
C GLU A 402 -12.65 22.63 -12.04
N LYS A 403 -12.22 23.85 -12.34
CA LYS A 403 -11.40 24.68 -11.46
C LYS A 403 -12.06 24.96 -10.10
N THR A 404 -13.39 25.04 -10.04
CA THR A 404 -14.12 25.25 -8.77
C THR A 404 -14.06 23.99 -7.93
N LEU A 405 -14.27 22.81 -8.54
CA LEU A 405 -14.13 21.52 -7.87
C LEU A 405 -12.70 21.34 -7.36
N HIS A 406 -11.71 21.53 -8.22
CA HIS A 406 -10.30 21.48 -7.87
C HIS A 406 -9.96 22.36 -6.66
N ASN A 407 -10.38 23.61 -6.66
CA ASN A 407 -10.12 24.52 -5.54
C ASN A 407 -10.80 24.10 -4.22
N ILE A 408 -11.95 23.43 -4.29
CA ILE A 408 -12.64 22.92 -3.08
C ILE A 408 -11.88 21.71 -2.55
N ILE A 409 -11.56 20.72 -3.40
CA ILE A 409 -10.83 19.52 -2.99
C ILE A 409 -9.45 19.90 -2.41
N ASN A 410 -8.76 20.83 -3.06
CA ASN A 410 -7.42 21.27 -2.66
C ASN A 410 -7.42 22.38 -1.58
N SER A 411 -8.47 22.43 -0.75
CA SER A 411 -8.58 23.34 0.39
C SER A 411 -8.60 22.58 1.71
N ASP A 412 -8.96 23.27 2.78
CA ASP A 412 -9.26 22.71 4.10
C ASP A 412 -10.49 21.77 4.14
N PHE A 413 -11.20 21.68 3.02
CA PHE A 413 -12.30 20.74 2.83
C PHE A 413 -11.84 19.28 2.94
N SER A 414 -10.65 18.97 2.44
CA SER A 414 -10.01 17.67 2.57
C SER A 414 -9.17 17.62 3.85
N GLU A 415 -9.62 16.88 4.84
CA GLU A 415 -8.94 16.78 6.13
C GLU A 415 -7.54 16.18 6.01
N PRO A 416 -6.56 16.69 6.76
CA PRO A 416 -5.23 16.08 6.77
C PRO A 416 -5.29 14.68 7.41
N PHE A 417 -4.69 13.72 6.75
CA PHE A 417 -4.57 12.32 7.19
C PHE A 417 -3.10 11.91 7.18
N ASP A 418 -2.62 11.45 8.31
CA ASP A 418 -1.28 10.93 8.48
C ASP A 418 -1.32 9.39 8.61
N PRO A 419 -1.00 8.65 7.55
CA PRO A 419 -1.13 7.19 7.55
C PRO A 419 -0.20 6.49 8.56
N LEU A 420 0.95 7.10 8.87
CA LEU A 420 1.90 6.53 9.82
C LEU A 420 1.42 6.76 11.26
N ASP A 421 0.97 7.96 11.58
CA ASP A 421 0.44 8.31 12.91
C ASP A 421 -0.87 7.56 13.19
N ASP A 422 -1.74 7.45 12.19
CA ASP A 422 -3.01 6.72 12.28
C ASP A 422 -2.77 5.23 12.61
N TYR A 423 -1.87 4.59 11.88
CA TYR A 423 -1.49 3.21 12.18
C TYR A 423 -0.93 3.06 13.60
N LEU A 424 0.01 3.91 13.99
CA LEU A 424 0.67 3.79 15.30
C LEU A 424 -0.30 4.05 16.48
N ARG A 425 -1.34 4.87 16.27
CA ARG A 425 -2.39 5.11 17.28
C ARG A 425 -3.35 3.94 17.44
N SER A 426 -3.49 3.09 16.43
CA SER A 426 -4.35 1.90 16.49
C SER A 426 -3.72 0.72 17.23
N LEU A 427 -2.42 0.79 17.54
CA LEU A 427 -1.66 -0.30 18.14
C LEU A 427 -2.04 -0.58 19.60
N PRO A 428 -1.94 -1.85 20.03
CA PRO A 428 -2.08 -2.21 21.44
C PRO A 428 -0.97 -1.55 22.29
N LYS A 429 -1.17 -1.51 23.58
CA LYS A 429 -0.13 -1.04 24.51
C LYS A 429 0.83 -2.17 24.79
N TRP A 430 2.14 -1.90 24.71
CA TRP A 430 3.21 -2.80 25.14
C TRP A 430 3.85 -2.28 26.44
N LYS A 431 4.22 -3.18 27.33
CA LYS A 431 4.82 -2.86 28.62
C LYS A 431 6.12 -3.63 28.84
N LYS A 432 7.19 -2.88 29.06
CA LYS A 432 8.53 -3.41 29.31
C LYS A 432 8.55 -4.34 30.54
N GLY A 433 9.06 -5.55 30.37
CA GLY A 433 9.19 -6.55 31.42
C GLY A 433 7.90 -7.32 31.77
N GLU A 434 6.73 -6.94 31.24
CA GLU A 434 5.48 -7.69 31.31
C GLU A 434 5.22 -8.45 30.02
N ASP A 435 5.40 -7.77 28.88
CA ASP A 435 5.17 -8.33 27.54
C ASP A 435 6.48 -8.90 26.95
N PRO A 436 6.41 -9.82 25.97
CA PRO A 436 7.58 -10.33 25.25
C PRO A 436 8.32 -9.24 24.46
N ASP A 437 9.62 -9.46 24.23
CA ASP A 437 10.45 -8.64 23.35
C ASP A 437 10.22 -9.06 21.89
N TYR A 438 9.19 -8.53 21.25
CA TYR A 438 8.75 -8.90 19.88
C TYR A 438 9.75 -8.47 18.81
N ILE A 439 10.48 -7.36 19.03
CA ILE A 439 11.53 -6.90 18.11
C ILE A 439 12.70 -7.88 18.10
N ASP A 440 13.10 -8.40 19.25
CA ASP A 440 14.17 -9.39 19.35
C ASP A 440 13.75 -10.72 18.73
N GLN A 441 12.49 -11.15 18.92
CA GLN A 441 11.93 -12.33 18.25
C GLN A 441 11.91 -12.16 16.72
N LEU A 442 11.60 -10.96 16.22
CA LEU A 442 11.65 -10.67 14.80
C LEU A 442 13.09 -10.70 14.28
N ALA A 443 14.04 -10.14 15.03
CA ALA A 443 15.46 -10.17 14.68
C ALA A 443 16.00 -11.60 14.62
N ASP A 444 15.51 -12.51 15.48
CA ASP A 444 15.93 -13.92 15.49
C ASP A 444 15.48 -14.74 14.27
N ARG A 445 14.54 -14.22 13.49
CA ARG A 445 14.19 -14.81 12.20
C ARG A 445 15.25 -14.57 11.10
N ILE A 446 16.26 -13.74 11.41
CA ILE A 446 17.37 -13.40 10.53
C ILE A 446 18.62 -13.97 11.16
N GLU A 447 19.10 -15.10 10.65
CA GLU A 447 20.34 -15.71 11.08
C GLU A 447 21.52 -15.00 10.42
N VAL A 448 22.39 -14.39 11.24
CA VAL A 448 23.61 -13.76 10.75
C VAL A 448 24.81 -14.67 10.97
N GLU A 449 25.79 -14.59 10.09
CA GLU A 449 27.04 -15.34 10.21
C GLU A 449 27.88 -14.79 11.36
N ASN A 450 28.49 -15.69 12.14
CA ASN A 450 29.44 -15.28 13.16
C ASN A 450 30.70 -14.70 12.52
N LEU A 451 31.13 -13.57 13.05
CA LEU A 451 32.35 -12.93 12.61
C LEU A 451 33.57 -13.65 13.20
N PRO A 452 34.76 -13.64 12.53
CA PRO A 452 35.93 -14.38 12.95
C PRO A 452 36.35 -14.14 14.40
N ASP A 453 36.10 -12.94 14.94
CA ASP A 453 36.52 -12.53 16.28
C ASP A 453 35.32 -12.28 17.23
N ASN A 454 34.08 -12.67 16.84
CA ASN A 454 32.91 -12.38 17.67
C ASN A 454 31.86 -13.51 17.63
N GLU A 455 31.88 -14.36 18.62
CA GLU A 455 30.91 -15.44 18.82
C GLU A 455 29.49 -14.93 19.17
N HIS A 456 29.35 -13.64 19.49
CA HIS A 456 28.06 -13.00 19.86
C HIS A 456 27.46 -12.13 18.77
N THR A 457 27.76 -12.40 17.50
CA THR A 457 27.32 -11.59 16.37
C THR A 457 25.79 -11.47 16.29
N GLN A 458 25.03 -12.54 16.57
CA GLN A 458 23.57 -12.51 16.59
C GLN A 458 23.01 -11.56 17.66
N SER A 459 23.60 -11.53 18.85
CA SER A 459 23.18 -10.61 19.92
C SER A 459 23.46 -9.15 19.55
N LEU A 460 24.60 -8.92 18.89
CA LEU A 460 24.96 -7.62 18.36
C LEU A 460 24.00 -7.17 17.24
N PHE A 461 23.60 -8.09 16.37
CA PHE A 461 22.59 -7.85 15.34
C PHE A 461 21.26 -7.42 15.97
N ARG A 462 20.72 -8.16 16.94
CA ARG A 462 19.48 -7.80 17.66
C ARG A 462 19.56 -6.37 18.21
N TYR A 463 20.66 -6.03 18.87
CA TYR A 463 20.87 -4.71 19.46
C TYR A 463 20.78 -3.58 18.42
N PHE A 464 21.46 -3.70 17.30
CA PHE A 464 21.44 -2.67 16.25
C PHE A 464 20.16 -2.69 15.43
N PHE A 465 19.57 -3.86 15.18
CA PHE A 465 18.27 -4.00 14.55
C PHE A 465 17.18 -3.28 15.36
N LYS A 466 17.14 -3.49 16.68
CA LYS A 466 16.22 -2.81 17.60
C LYS A 466 16.43 -1.30 17.56
N LYS A 467 17.66 -0.81 17.59
CA LYS A 467 17.95 0.63 17.47
C LYS A 467 17.45 1.20 16.15
N TRP A 468 17.73 0.51 15.05
CA TRP A 468 17.32 0.95 13.72
C TRP A 468 15.78 0.98 13.58
N LEU A 469 15.08 -0.04 14.04
CA LEU A 469 13.62 -0.13 13.96
C LEU A 469 12.93 0.92 14.82
N VAL A 470 13.38 1.11 16.06
CA VAL A 470 12.83 2.15 16.95
C VAL A 470 13.12 3.55 16.40
N ALA A 471 14.33 3.79 15.87
CA ALA A 471 14.64 5.06 15.21
C ALA A 471 13.75 5.34 14.00
N MET A 472 13.37 4.31 13.23
CA MET A 472 12.44 4.40 12.13
C MET A 472 11.05 4.86 12.62
N VAL A 473 10.52 4.21 13.65
CA VAL A 473 9.19 4.54 14.21
C VAL A 473 9.21 5.94 14.84
N VAL A 474 10.27 6.32 15.55
CA VAL A 474 10.41 7.67 16.11
C VAL A 474 10.47 8.73 15.01
N ALA A 475 11.13 8.47 13.89
CA ALA A 475 11.16 9.38 12.75
C ALA A 475 9.77 9.54 12.08
N TRP A 476 8.90 8.55 12.18
CA TRP A 476 7.52 8.65 11.69
C TRP A 476 6.66 9.62 12.52
N VAL A 477 6.85 9.64 13.82
CA VAL A 477 6.02 10.42 14.78
C VAL A 477 6.59 11.81 15.04
N THR A 478 7.92 11.90 15.21
CA THR A 478 8.58 13.16 15.53
C THR A 478 9.20 13.79 14.28
N LEU A 479 8.60 14.84 13.78
CA LEU A 479 9.09 15.58 12.60
C LEU A 479 10.48 16.26 12.80
N LYS A 480 11.19 15.95 13.88
CA LYS A 480 12.49 16.52 14.26
C LYS A 480 13.62 15.51 14.37
N VAL A 481 13.29 14.22 14.27
CA VAL A 481 14.25 13.12 14.36
C VAL A 481 14.38 12.43 13.01
N VAL A 482 15.58 12.07 12.64
CA VAL A 482 15.90 11.34 11.41
C VAL A 482 16.66 10.07 11.76
N ASN A 483 16.25 8.95 11.21
CA ASN A 483 17.01 7.72 11.29
C ASN A 483 18.25 7.81 10.40
N GLN A 484 19.43 7.91 11.03
CA GLN A 484 20.69 8.04 10.28
C GLN A 484 21.36 6.70 10.00
N MET A 485 20.84 5.58 10.51
CA MET A 485 21.35 4.25 10.24
C MET A 485 20.75 3.67 8.96
N ILE A 486 21.59 2.96 8.22
CA ILE A 486 21.18 2.16 7.06
C ILE A 486 21.43 0.70 7.44
N LEU A 487 20.38 -0.06 7.66
CA LEU A 487 20.45 -1.51 7.87
C LEU A 487 20.69 -2.20 6.54
N ILE A 488 21.76 -2.98 6.41
CA ILE A 488 22.15 -3.57 5.13
C ILE A 488 22.30 -5.09 5.29
N PHE A 489 21.57 -5.84 4.47
CA PHE A 489 21.68 -7.30 4.42
C PHE A 489 22.62 -7.72 3.29
N VAL A 490 23.73 -8.32 3.67
CA VAL A 490 24.76 -8.86 2.78
C VAL A 490 24.61 -10.38 2.71
N GLY A 491 24.59 -10.99 1.52
CA GLY A 491 24.50 -12.45 1.41
C GLY A 491 24.00 -12.91 0.05
N LYS A 492 23.92 -14.21 -0.13
CA LYS A 492 23.54 -14.85 -1.41
C LYS A 492 22.15 -14.41 -1.90
N GLY A 493 21.93 -14.47 -3.21
CA GLY A 493 20.59 -14.24 -3.78
C GLY A 493 19.58 -15.30 -3.32
N GLY A 494 18.30 -14.92 -3.24
CA GLY A 494 17.20 -15.85 -2.96
C GLY A 494 16.90 -16.14 -1.47
N ILE A 495 17.62 -15.54 -0.53
CA ILE A 495 17.39 -15.72 0.93
C ILE A 495 16.39 -14.70 1.52
N PHE A 496 15.50 -14.14 0.73
CA PHE A 496 14.43 -13.20 1.15
C PHE A 496 14.88 -11.80 1.64
N LYS A 497 16.11 -11.35 1.38
CA LYS A 497 16.60 -10.03 1.88
C LYS A 497 15.66 -8.86 1.54
N THR A 498 15.40 -8.62 0.25
CA THR A 498 14.53 -7.54 -0.22
C THR A 498 13.06 -7.79 0.15
N THR A 499 12.63 -9.06 0.11
CA THR A 499 11.29 -9.48 0.52
C THR A 499 11.02 -9.18 1.99
N PHE A 500 12.01 -9.43 2.87
CA PHE A 500 11.89 -9.12 4.29
C PHE A 500 11.65 -7.63 4.51
N PHE A 501 12.43 -6.75 3.91
CA PHE A 501 12.24 -5.31 4.04
C PHE A 501 10.89 -4.83 3.49
N HIS A 502 10.45 -5.38 2.36
CA HIS A 502 9.12 -5.09 1.83
C HIS A 502 8.00 -5.55 2.78
N MET A 503 8.15 -6.74 3.34
CA MET A 503 7.17 -7.32 4.27
C MET A 503 7.31 -6.77 5.71
N LEU A 504 8.35 -6.01 6.02
CA LEU A 504 8.51 -5.38 7.33
C LEU A 504 7.44 -4.32 7.58
N LEU A 505 7.00 -3.62 6.52
CA LEU A 505 5.86 -2.71 6.66
C LEU A 505 4.54 -3.47 6.72
N PRO A 506 3.63 -3.11 7.64
CA PRO A 506 2.29 -3.69 7.69
C PRO A 506 1.52 -3.45 6.39
N PRO A 507 0.54 -4.31 6.04
CA PRO A 507 -0.14 -4.27 4.74
C PRO A 507 -0.64 -2.89 4.34
N GLN A 508 -1.24 -2.14 5.26
CA GLN A 508 -1.78 -0.79 5.01
C GLN A 508 -0.70 0.27 4.76
N LEU A 509 0.55 0.04 5.17
CA LEU A 509 1.67 0.95 4.96
C LEU A 509 2.60 0.52 3.82
N ARG A 510 2.41 -0.64 3.18
CA ARG A 510 3.29 -1.15 2.12
C ARG A 510 3.38 -0.25 0.89
N GLN A 511 2.36 0.53 0.59
CA GLN A 511 2.41 1.54 -0.47
C GLN A 511 3.47 2.64 -0.22
N TYR A 512 3.91 2.80 1.02
CA TYR A 512 4.97 3.73 1.40
C TYR A 512 6.35 3.06 1.46
N PHE A 513 6.48 1.83 1.00
CA PHE A 513 7.76 1.18 0.70
C PHE A 513 8.25 1.61 -0.69
N LEU A 514 9.53 1.86 -0.81
CA LEU A 514 10.19 2.06 -2.09
C LEU A 514 11.35 1.09 -2.21
N ASN A 515 11.37 0.29 -3.27
CA ASN A 515 12.53 -0.50 -3.66
C ASN A 515 13.17 0.12 -4.89
N ASP A 516 14.45 0.45 -4.81
CA ASP A 516 15.20 0.98 -5.93
C ASP A 516 16.50 0.24 -6.13
N SER A 517 16.68 -0.26 -7.36
CA SER A 517 17.88 -0.95 -7.83
C SER A 517 18.72 -0.08 -8.79
N THR A 518 18.27 1.14 -9.11
CA THR A 518 18.91 1.92 -10.19
C THR A 518 20.08 2.76 -9.72
N GLY A 519 20.12 3.14 -8.44
CA GLY A 519 21.14 4.04 -7.88
C GLY A 519 21.20 5.43 -8.57
N ALA A 520 20.25 5.70 -9.48
CA ALA A 520 20.25 6.84 -10.38
C ALA A 520 19.43 8.03 -9.84
N TYR A 521 19.23 8.11 -8.54
CA TYR A 521 18.48 9.22 -7.95
C TYR A 521 19.17 10.57 -8.17
N THR A 522 18.41 11.52 -8.68
CA THR A 522 18.75 12.92 -8.53
C THR A 522 18.56 13.35 -7.08
N ASP A 523 19.24 14.40 -6.63
CA ASP A 523 19.02 14.97 -5.29
C ASP A 523 17.53 15.26 -5.01
N LYS A 524 16.78 15.64 -6.04
CA LYS A 524 15.35 15.94 -5.93
C LYS A 524 14.51 14.69 -5.70
N ASP A 525 14.79 13.60 -6.40
CA ASP A 525 14.05 12.35 -6.26
C ASP A 525 14.27 11.72 -4.88
N PHE A 526 15.50 11.80 -4.35
CA PHE A 526 15.79 11.39 -2.97
C PHE A 526 15.03 12.23 -1.94
N MET A 527 15.01 13.54 -2.09
CA MET A 527 14.28 14.41 -1.16
C MET A 527 12.79 14.11 -1.15
N GLU A 528 12.21 13.84 -2.32
CA GLU A 528 10.81 13.45 -2.45
C GLU A 528 10.55 12.07 -1.82
N ALA A 529 11.42 11.10 -2.08
CA ALA A 529 11.32 9.76 -1.50
C ALA A 529 11.43 9.78 0.03
N PHE A 530 12.40 10.49 0.60
CA PHE A 530 12.56 10.63 2.05
C PHE A 530 11.36 11.31 2.73
N SER A 531 10.63 12.14 2.00
CA SER A 531 9.48 12.86 2.54
C SER A 531 8.17 12.08 2.40
N SER A 532 8.06 11.23 1.37
CA SER A 532 6.81 10.58 0.97
C SER A 532 6.77 9.07 1.22
N LYS A 533 7.86 8.47 1.67
CA LYS A 533 7.98 7.05 1.97
C LYS A 533 8.31 6.80 3.43
N ALA A 534 7.90 5.65 3.94
CA ALA A 534 8.19 5.19 5.30
C ALA A 534 9.52 4.43 5.38
N LEU A 535 9.81 3.64 4.34
CA LEU A 535 11.02 2.83 4.23
C LEU A 535 11.49 2.78 2.77
N LEU A 536 12.77 3.08 2.56
CA LEU A 536 13.44 3.02 1.26
C LEU A 536 14.49 1.90 1.30
N CYS A 537 14.35 0.93 0.42
CA CYS A 537 15.31 -0.15 0.25
C CYS A 537 16.16 0.12 -0.99
N LEU A 538 17.46 0.23 -0.78
CA LEU A 538 18.46 0.34 -1.86
C LEU A 538 18.93 -1.08 -2.19
N ASP A 539 18.39 -1.64 -3.25
CA ASP A 539 18.84 -2.93 -3.77
C ASP A 539 20.14 -2.72 -4.55
N GLU A 540 21.06 -3.68 -4.50
CA GLU A 540 22.42 -3.49 -5.04
C GLU A 540 23.11 -2.25 -4.44
N PHE A 541 23.16 -2.20 -3.11
CA PHE A 541 23.59 -1.03 -2.33
C PHE A 541 24.96 -0.46 -2.76
N GLU A 542 25.85 -1.28 -3.32
CA GLU A 542 27.13 -0.86 -3.88
C GLU A 542 27.03 0.20 -4.98
N MET A 543 25.92 0.27 -5.69
CA MET A 543 25.69 1.29 -6.74
C MET A 543 25.62 2.71 -6.20
N VAL A 544 25.31 2.87 -4.92
CA VAL A 544 25.22 4.19 -4.26
C VAL A 544 26.58 4.88 -4.10
N PHE A 545 27.68 4.11 -4.14
CA PHE A 545 29.04 4.63 -3.91
C PHE A 545 29.67 5.39 -5.09
N GLY A 546 28.86 5.81 -6.07
CA GLY A 546 29.32 6.61 -7.20
C GLY A 546 29.48 8.12 -6.90
N LYS A 547 29.36 8.93 -7.95
CA LYS A 547 29.58 10.39 -7.93
C LYS A 547 28.70 11.18 -6.95
N ASN A 548 27.60 10.62 -6.47
CA ASN A 548 26.58 11.31 -5.66
C ASN A 548 26.67 11.01 -4.15
N LEU A 549 27.66 10.25 -3.68
CA LEU A 549 27.77 9.82 -2.27
C LEU A 549 27.76 11.00 -1.29
N SER A 550 28.42 12.11 -1.62
CA SER A 550 28.47 13.29 -0.76
C SER A 550 27.10 13.96 -0.59
N ALA A 551 26.34 14.09 -1.67
CA ALA A 551 24.98 14.62 -1.66
C ALA A 551 24.02 13.69 -0.92
N PHE A 552 24.12 12.39 -1.14
CA PHE A 552 23.37 11.37 -0.43
C PHE A 552 23.57 11.46 1.09
N LYS A 553 24.84 11.50 1.55
CA LYS A 553 25.18 11.66 2.97
C LYS A 553 24.63 12.97 3.57
N SER A 554 24.66 14.05 2.82
CA SER A 554 24.11 15.35 3.24
C SER A 554 22.59 15.27 3.40
N ASN A 555 21.90 14.64 2.45
CA ASN A 555 20.44 14.52 2.49
C ASN A 555 19.95 13.61 3.61
N MET A 556 20.68 12.55 3.95
CA MET A 556 20.33 11.64 5.06
C MET A 556 20.23 12.33 6.44
N THR A 557 20.88 13.49 6.62
CA THR A 557 20.90 14.20 7.91
C THR A 557 19.93 15.36 7.97
N LYS A 558 19.31 15.72 6.85
CA LYS A 558 18.37 16.84 6.82
C LYS A 558 17.05 16.43 7.46
N VAL A 559 16.54 17.24 8.35
CA VAL A 559 15.25 17.02 9.05
C VAL A 559 14.07 17.40 8.17
N THR A 560 14.25 18.39 7.29
CA THR A 560 13.22 18.89 6.36
C THR A 560 13.82 19.13 4.99
N PHE A 561 12.97 19.01 3.98
CA PHE A 561 13.31 19.31 2.58
C PHE A 561 12.36 20.38 2.05
N SER A 562 12.90 21.38 1.36
CA SER A 562 12.10 22.39 0.66
C SER A 562 11.82 21.91 -0.76
N ILE A 563 10.64 21.36 -0.99
CA ILE A 563 10.24 20.73 -2.24
C ILE A 563 9.12 21.53 -2.91
N ARG A 564 9.22 21.72 -4.22
CA ARG A 564 8.11 22.20 -5.05
C ARG A 564 7.65 21.06 -5.93
N ARG A 565 6.47 20.52 -5.65
CA ARG A 565 5.85 19.48 -6.47
C ARG A 565 5.46 20.01 -7.85
N PRO A 566 5.31 19.14 -8.86
CA PRO A 566 4.72 19.55 -10.12
C PRO A 566 3.37 20.25 -9.88
N TYR A 567 3.13 21.36 -10.54
CA TYR A 567 1.93 22.22 -10.45
C TYR A 567 1.73 22.99 -9.14
N ASP A 568 2.52 22.74 -8.08
CA ASP A 568 2.46 23.57 -6.87
C ASP A 568 2.89 25.00 -7.14
N LYS A 569 2.11 25.96 -6.65
CA LYS A 569 2.43 27.39 -6.76
C LYS A 569 3.57 27.78 -5.83
N TYR A 570 3.68 27.15 -4.68
CA TYR A 570 4.66 27.44 -3.64
C TYR A 570 5.52 26.21 -3.32
N ARG A 571 6.69 26.45 -2.71
CA ARG A 571 7.49 25.38 -2.10
C ARG A 571 6.89 25.02 -0.76
N SER A 572 6.88 23.73 -0.43
CA SER A 572 6.45 23.19 0.86
C SER A 572 7.65 22.64 1.61
N GLU A 573 7.70 22.87 2.92
CA GLU A 573 8.66 22.23 3.82
C GLU A 573 8.11 20.85 4.16
N MET A 574 8.79 19.80 3.70
CA MET A 574 8.41 18.42 3.91
C MET A 574 9.35 17.76 4.93
N PRO A 575 8.82 17.12 6.00
CA PRO A 575 9.67 16.44 6.97
C PRO A 575 10.31 15.19 6.36
N HIS A 576 11.51 14.87 6.82
CA HIS A 576 12.19 13.62 6.50
C HIS A 576 11.68 12.51 7.42
N ARG A 577 10.89 11.60 6.88
CA ARG A 577 10.27 10.48 7.62
C ARG A 577 10.75 9.11 7.16
N GLY A 578 11.28 9.01 5.93
CA GLY A 578 11.75 7.77 5.34
C GLY A 578 13.04 7.28 5.99
N SER A 579 13.05 6.03 6.44
CA SER A 579 14.27 5.33 6.87
C SER A 579 14.88 4.55 5.73
N LEU A 580 16.17 4.24 5.84
CA LEU A 580 16.92 3.51 4.82
C LEU A 580 17.22 2.08 5.26
N CYS A 581 17.12 1.17 4.34
CA CYS A 581 17.70 -0.16 4.37
C CYS A 581 18.38 -0.47 3.02
N GLY A 582 19.13 -1.55 2.95
CA GLY A 582 19.78 -1.96 1.71
C GLY A 582 20.03 -3.45 1.64
N THR A 583 20.22 -3.95 0.42
CA THR A 583 20.64 -5.33 0.16
C THR A 583 21.80 -5.34 -0.81
N THR A 584 22.71 -6.30 -0.65
CA THR A 584 23.80 -6.55 -1.59
C THR A 584 24.22 -8.01 -1.55
N ASN A 585 24.76 -8.49 -2.66
CA ASN A 585 25.41 -9.81 -2.72
C ASN A 585 26.94 -9.69 -2.60
N ASN A 586 27.45 -8.47 -2.65
CA ASN A 586 28.88 -8.19 -2.54
C ASN A 586 29.24 -7.95 -1.07
N GLN A 587 30.13 -8.78 -0.52
CA GLN A 587 30.58 -8.63 0.86
C GLN A 587 31.46 -7.39 1.04
N GLN A 588 32.29 -7.05 0.08
CA GLN A 588 33.19 -5.90 0.15
C GLN A 588 32.66 -4.76 -0.72
N PHE A 589 31.87 -3.87 -0.12
CA PHE A 589 31.23 -2.79 -0.84
C PHE A 589 31.48 -1.38 -0.24
N ILE A 590 31.95 -1.30 1.00
CA ILE A 590 32.20 -0.01 1.67
C ILE A 590 33.54 0.56 1.20
N THR A 591 33.48 1.72 0.56
CA THR A 591 34.67 2.48 0.11
C THR A 591 35.00 3.69 0.99
N ASP A 592 34.12 4.00 1.95
CA ASP A 592 34.14 5.20 2.78
C ASP A 592 34.70 4.94 4.16
N GLU A 593 35.70 5.71 4.55
CA GLU A 593 36.30 5.63 5.90
C GLU A 593 35.34 6.13 7.00
N GLU A 594 34.47 7.09 6.68
CA GLU A 594 33.44 7.58 7.59
C GLU A 594 32.15 6.77 7.49
N ASN A 595 32.20 5.50 7.78
CA ASN A 595 31.15 4.53 7.55
C ASN A 595 30.15 4.35 8.71
N ARG A 596 30.11 5.28 9.66
CA ARG A 596 29.27 5.20 10.88
C ARG A 596 27.75 5.07 10.64
N ARG A 597 27.29 5.31 9.41
CA ARG A 597 25.86 5.19 9.06
C ARG A 597 25.49 3.81 8.58
N TYR A 598 26.48 3.05 8.11
CA TYR A 598 26.23 1.72 7.53
C TYR A 598 26.21 0.69 8.64
N CYS A 599 25.18 -0.15 8.62
CA CYS A 599 24.95 -1.23 9.56
C CYS A 599 24.78 -2.55 8.77
N PRO A 600 25.87 -3.05 8.14
CA PRO A 600 25.85 -4.24 7.31
C PRO A 600 25.89 -5.50 8.16
N TRP A 601 25.20 -6.55 7.73
CA TRP A 601 25.19 -7.87 8.36
C TRP A 601 25.28 -8.96 7.31
N LEU A 602 26.19 -9.90 7.53
CA LEU A 602 26.30 -11.08 6.67
C LEU A 602 25.20 -12.05 7.06
N VAL A 603 24.17 -12.11 6.21
CA VAL A 603 22.96 -12.90 6.45
C VAL A 603 23.12 -14.28 5.86
N LYS A 604 23.01 -15.29 6.71
CA LYS A 604 23.04 -16.71 6.34
C LYS A 604 21.68 -17.19 5.84
N SER A 605 20.62 -16.88 6.58
CA SER A 605 19.25 -17.24 6.24
C SER A 605 18.25 -16.25 6.83
N ILE A 606 17.09 -16.12 6.19
CA ILE A 606 15.93 -15.39 6.68
C ILE A 606 14.74 -16.35 6.66
N GLU A 607 14.07 -16.49 7.81
CA GLU A 607 12.81 -17.22 7.85
C GLU A 607 11.80 -16.54 6.92
N SER A 608 11.15 -17.33 6.05
CA SER A 608 10.24 -16.79 5.03
C SER A 608 9.16 -15.90 5.66
N PRO A 609 9.15 -14.58 5.41
CA PRO A 609 8.13 -13.69 5.96
C PRO A 609 6.76 -13.90 5.32
N ILE A 610 6.68 -14.75 4.28
CA ILE A 610 5.46 -15.13 3.59
C ILE A 610 4.81 -16.30 4.33
N GLU A 611 5.61 -17.30 4.74
CA GLU A 611 5.14 -18.48 5.46
C GLU A 611 4.92 -18.20 6.94
N HIS A 612 5.75 -17.32 7.50
CA HIS A 612 5.68 -16.87 8.88
C HIS A 612 5.42 -15.36 8.93
N PRO A 613 4.16 -14.92 8.92
CA PRO A 613 3.80 -13.51 8.96
C PRO A 613 4.38 -12.80 10.18
N ILE A 614 4.76 -11.53 9.99
CA ILE A 614 5.25 -10.68 11.07
C ILE A 614 4.05 -10.26 11.94
N ASP A 615 4.23 -10.31 13.24
CA ASP A 615 3.28 -9.75 14.21
C ASP A 615 3.48 -8.23 14.30
N TYR A 616 2.89 -7.53 13.31
CA TYR A 616 3.10 -6.09 13.13
C TYR A 616 2.66 -5.30 14.36
N ASP A 617 1.49 -5.62 14.90
CA ASP A 617 0.88 -4.82 15.96
C ASP A 617 1.74 -4.83 17.23
N HIS A 618 2.28 -5.96 17.63
CA HIS A 618 3.13 -6.05 18.80
C HIS A 618 4.55 -5.53 18.56
N VAL A 619 5.15 -5.83 17.40
CA VAL A 619 6.49 -5.32 17.04
C VAL A 619 6.52 -3.79 17.02
N PHE A 620 5.52 -3.17 16.37
CA PHE A 620 5.45 -1.71 16.31
C PHE A 620 4.98 -1.08 17.62
N ALA A 621 4.14 -1.77 18.43
CA ALA A 621 3.78 -1.32 19.77
C ALA A 621 5.00 -1.26 20.71
N GLU A 622 5.87 -2.28 20.69
CA GLU A 622 7.16 -2.26 21.41
C GLU A 622 8.03 -1.10 20.94
N ALA A 623 8.16 -0.91 19.62
CA ALA A 623 8.98 0.18 19.08
C ALA A 623 8.47 1.57 19.50
N VAL A 624 7.14 1.77 19.50
CA VAL A 624 6.51 3.02 19.98
C VAL A 624 6.80 3.23 21.47
N ALA A 625 6.62 2.20 22.29
CA ALA A 625 6.82 2.30 23.74
C ALA A 625 8.28 2.62 24.10
N LEU A 626 9.24 1.92 23.48
CA LEU A 626 10.68 2.19 23.67
C LEU A 626 11.05 3.60 23.17
N GLY A 627 10.54 4.02 22.02
CA GLY A 627 10.75 5.37 21.51
C GLY A 627 10.21 6.45 22.46
N GLN A 628 9.01 6.26 23.00
CA GLN A 628 8.38 7.17 23.97
C GLN A 628 9.13 7.22 25.30
N GLU A 629 9.61 6.07 25.81
CA GLU A 629 10.43 6.01 27.02
C GLU A 629 11.66 6.92 26.86
N VAL A 630 12.40 6.79 25.77
CA VAL A 630 13.61 7.58 25.49
C VAL A 630 13.27 9.07 25.28
N MET A 631 12.18 9.40 24.56
CA MET A 631 11.80 10.78 24.31
C MET A 631 11.27 11.50 25.53
N SER A 632 10.61 10.80 26.44
CA SER A 632 10.06 11.36 27.69
C SER A 632 11.05 11.40 28.84
N HIS A 633 12.25 10.80 28.65
CA HIS A 633 13.27 10.72 29.70
C HIS A 633 13.75 12.13 30.13
N PRO A 634 13.87 12.38 31.45
CA PRO A 634 14.31 13.69 31.95
C PRO A 634 15.68 14.10 31.41
N LYS A 635 15.79 15.33 30.95
CA LYS A 635 17.06 15.86 30.43
C LYS A 635 18.13 15.90 31.54
N GLY A 636 19.27 15.27 31.28
CA GLY A 636 20.41 15.27 32.16
C GLY A 636 20.57 13.99 33.00
N GLU A 637 19.62 13.09 32.98
CA GLU A 637 19.74 11.76 33.56
C GLU A 637 20.35 10.78 32.53
N PRO A 638 21.17 9.80 32.94
CA PRO A 638 21.75 8.82 32.05
C PRO A 638 20.68 7.87 31.53
N LEU A 639 20.63 7.69 30.21
CA LEU A 639 19.79 6.69 29.56
C LEU A 639 20.55 5.35 29.51
N GLU A 640 19.88 4.28 29.91
CA GLU A 640 20.42 2.93 29.78
C GLU A 640 20.50 2.49 28.31
N TRP A 641 19.56 2.95 27.49
CA TRP A 641 19.46 2.60 26.10
C TRP A 641 18.94 3.79 25.26
N THR A 642 19.39 3.87 24.01
CA THR A 642 18.98 4.92 23.06
C THR A 642 18.70 4.32 21.70
N TYR A 643 17.78 4.92 20.92
CA TYR A 643 17.55 4.54 19.52
C TYR A 643 18.58 5.17 18.55
N TRP A 644 19.39 6.13 18.96
CA TRP A 644 20.51 6.65 18.18
C TRP A 644 21.82 5.97 18.56
N LEU A 645 22.83 6.07 17.71
CA LEU A 645 24.16 5.54 17.96
C LEU A 645 24.92 6.42 18.97
N THR A 646 25.37 5.84 20.07
CA THR A 646 26.31 6.43 21.03
C THR A 646 27.75 6.45 20.45
N ARG A 647 28.72 7.01 21.19
CA ARG A 647 30.12 6.94 20.76
C ARG A 647 30.63 5.51 20.72
N ASP A 648 30.27 4.72 21.72
CA ASP A 648 30.69 3.32 21.84
C ASP A 648 30.04 2.49 20.70
N ASP A 649 28.78 2.73 20.38
CA ASP A 649 28.11 2.10 19.23
C ASP A 649 28.83 2.43 17.91
N ILE A 650 29.26 3.69 17.74
CA ILE A 650 29.97 4.12 16.52
C ILE A 650 31.33 3.43 16.42
N GLU A 651 32.07 3.27 17.51
CA GLU A 651 33.36 2.57 17.53
C GLU A 651 33.17 1.10 17.24
N LEU A 652 32.18 0.47 17.87
CA LEU A 652 31.82 -0.92 17.66
C LEU A 652 31.42 -1.18 16.19
N MET A 653 30.57 -0.32 15.64
CA MET A 653 30.13 -0.43 14.25
C MET A 653 31.28 -0.17 13.26
N ARG A 654 32.18 0.72 13.55
CA ARG A 654 33.40 0.93 12.71
C ARG A 654 34.30 -0.31 12.70
N SER A 655 34.47 -0.98 13.84
CA SER A 655 35.22 -2.22 13.90
C SER A 655 34.54 -3.31 13.08
N HIS A 656 33.22 -3.47 13.25
CA HIS A 656 32.40 -4.40 12.50
C HIS A 656 32.47 -4.14 10.98
N ASN A 657 32.37 -2.88 10.56
CA ASN A 657 32.36 -2.49 9.15
C ASN A 657 33.67 -2.75 8.40
N ARG A 658 34.79 -3.01 9.11
CA ARG A 658 36.06 -3.33 8.45
C ARG A 658 35.96 -4.57 7.55
N LEU A 659 35.13 -5.52 7.91
CA LEU A 659 34.91 -6.75 7.15
C LEU A 659 34.21 -6.51 5.80
N PHE A 660 33.49 -5.40 5.69
CA PHE A 660 32.75 -5.04 4.49
C PHE A 660 33.44 -3.94 3.66
N MET A 661 34.64 -3.55 4.08
CA MET A 661 35.40 -2.55 3.32
C MET A 661 36.05 -3.19 2.11
N VAL A 662 35.98 -2.50 1.00
CA VAL A 662 36.73 -2.88 -0.22
C VAL A 662 38.21 -2.86 0.11
N ALA A 663 38.89 -3.97 -0.17
CA ALA A 663 40.33 -4.06 -0.01
C ALA A 663 41.01 -2.94 -0.80
N ASN A 664 41.80 -2.15 -0.11
CA ASN A 664 42.49 -1.03 -0.77
C ASN A 664 43.78 -1.55 -1.36
N TYR A 665 43.84 -1.68 -2.70
CA TYR A 665 45.04 -2.09 -3.41
C TYR A 665 46.32 -1.37 -2.93
N ALA A 666 46.21 -0.10 -2.54
CA ALA A 666 47.33 0.65 -1.96
C ALA A 666 47.79 0.09 -0.61
N GLU A 667 46.88 -0.43 0.23
CA GLU A 667 47.22 -1.07 1.50
C GLU A 667 47.99 -2.36 1.28
N GLU A 668 47.45 -3.22 0.43
CA GLU A 668 48.11 -4.50 0.10
C GLU A 668 49.52 -4.25 -0.46
N GLN A 669 49.64 -3.31 -1.39
CA GLN A 669 50.94 -2.97 -1.95
C GLN A 669 51.89 -2.32 -0.93
N ILE A 670 51.39 -1.42 -0.08
CA ILE A 670 52.21 -0.83 0.98
C ILE A 670 52.71 -1.90 1.95
N LEU A 671 51.81 -2.79 2.44
CA LEU A 671 52.17 -3.89 3.34
C LEU A 671 53.08 -4.92 2.67
N ARG A 672 52.98 -5.09 1.36
CA ARG A 672 53.90 -5.98 0.58
C ARG A 672 55.33 -5.46 0.61
N TYR A 673 55.55 -4.16 0.55
CA TYR A 673 56.88 -3.53 0.47
C TYR A 673 57.38 -2.92 1.78
N TYR A 674 56.49 -2.68 2.75
CA TYR A 674 56.82 -1.99 3.99
C TYR A 674 56.17 -2.68 5.20
N ARG A 675 56.85 -2.59 6.39
CA ARG A 675 56.29 -2.92 7.70
C ARG A 675 56.22 -1.68 8.56
N VAL A 676 55.24 -1.66 9.47
CA VAL A 676 55.11 -0.65 10.49
C VAL A 676 56.19 -0.86 11.55
N PRO A 677 57.02 0.15 11.90
CA PRO A 677 57.98 0.02 12.99
C PRO A 677 57.26 -0.18 14.32
N GLU A 678 57.65 -1.19 15.06
CA GLU A 678 57.23 -1.43 16.45
C GLU A 678 58.00 -0.51 17.40
N PRO A 679 57.51 -0.31 18.67
CA PRO A 679 58.15 0.61 19.60
C PRO A 679 59.60 0.26 19.96
N ASP A 680 59.97 -1.00 19.87
CA ASP A 680 61.27 -1.61 20.18
C ASP A 680 62.17 -1.81 18.95
N THR A 681 61.67 -1.42 17.76
CA THR A 681 62.46 -1.54 16.50
C THR A 681 63.70 -0.67 16.54
N PRO A 682 64.94 -1.25 16.37
CA PRO A 682 66.15 -0.46 16.33
C PRO A 682 66.14 0.59 15.22
N LEU A 683 66.57 1.81 15.52
CA LEU A 683 66.51 2.96 14.63
C LEU A 683 67.23 2.78 13.28
N GLN A 684 68.23 1.89 13.24
CA GLN A 684 68.98 1.56 12.03
C GLN A 684 68.14 0.90 10.92
N PHE A 685 67.02 0.21 11.30
CA PHE A 685 66.09 -0.42 10.36
C PHE A 685 64.96 0.50 9.96
N ILE A 686 64.77 1.61 10.65
CA ILE A 686 63.69 2.55 10.33
C ILE A 686 64.18 3.56 9.30
N LYS A 687 63.57 3.56 8.10
CA LYS A 687 63.83 4.49 7.05
C LYS A 687 62.76 5.58 7.00
N PHE A 688 63.18 6.78 6.55
CA PHE A 688 62.28 7.88 6.27
C PHE A 688 61.93 7.86 4.80
N ARG A 689 60.65 7.89 4.42
CA ARG A 689 60.17 7.92 3.05
C ARG A 689 59.08 8.98 2.85
N TYR A 690 59.19 9.74 1.77
CA TYR A 690 58.09 10.61 1.34
C TYR A 690 56.96 9.79 0.71
N SER A 691 55.70 10.29 0.76
CA SER A 691 54.57 9.63 0.11
C SER A 691 54.80 9.41 -1.39
N ALA A 692 55.54 10.30 -2.06
CA ALA A 692 55.92 10.16 -3.47
C ALA A 692 56.86 8.96 -3.71
N GLU A 693 57.88 8.77 -2.84
CA GLU A 693 58.83 7.64 -2.93
C GLU A 693 58.13 6.32 -2.66
N ILE A 694 57.16 6.29 -1.71
CA ILE A 694 56.35 5.13 -1.45
C ILE A 694 55.51 4.81 -2.69
N LEU A 695 54.83 5.79 -3.28
CA LEU A 695 54.03 5.63 -4.49
C LEU A 695 54.86 5.09 -5.69
N GLU A 696 56.08 5.57 -5.82
CA GLU A 696 57.01 5.12 -6.87
C GLU A 696 57.44 3.64 -6.65
N ARG A 697 57.77 3.28 -5.41
CA ARG A 697 58.21 1.90 -5.07
C ARG A 697 57.15 0.82 -5.18
N ILE A 698 55.90 1.16 -4.82
CA ILE A 698 54.80 0.19 -4.93
C ILE A 698 54.42 -0.16 -6.40
N GLY A 699 55.05 0.48 -7.37
CA GLY A 699 55.09 0.08 -8.78
C GLY A 699 53.72 -0.05 -9.43
N VAL A 700 52.94 1.01 -9.37
CA VAL A 700 51.55 0.99 -9.76
C VAL A 700 51.31 0.69 -11.23
N ASN A 701 50.53 -0.33 -11.52
CA ASN A 701 49.97 -0.54 -12.86
C ASN A 701 49.33 0.75 -13.39
N PRO A 702 49.70 1.21 -14.60
CA PRO A 702 49.19 2.47 -15.19
C PRO A 702 47.64 2.61 -15.16
N ALA A 703 46.95 1.49 -15.29
CA ALA A 703 45.48 1.46 -15.22
C ALA A 703 44.91 1.78 -13.82
N LEU A 704 45.65 1.53 -12.75
CA LEU A 704 45.27 1.77 -11.35
C LEU A 704 45.81 3.12 -10.84
N ARG A 705 46.69 3.80 -11.59
CA ARG A 705 47.36 5.06 -11.21
C ARG A 705 46.41 6.25 -11.10
N GLN A 706 45.24 6.19 -11.77
CA GLN A 706 44.28 7.31 -11.81
C GLN A 706 43.72 7.71 -10.44
N ASN A 707 43.69 6.80 -9.47
CA ASN A 707 43.11 7.03 -8.13
C ASN A 707 44.15 7.14 -7.02
N LEU A 708 45.44 6.96 -7.29
CA LEU A 708 46.51 7.03 -6.32
C LEU A 708 47.31 8.32 -6.45
N ASN A 709 47.19 9.19 -5.48
CA ASN A 709 47.97 10.42 -5.35
C ASN A 709 48.68 10.45 -3.98
N ASN A 710 49.61 11.40 -3.80
CA ASN A 710 50.36 11.52 -2.57
C ASN A 710 49.51 11.74 -1.32
N GLN A 711 48.33 12.31 -1.48
CA GLN A 711 47.38 12.55 -0.38
C GLN A 711 46.69 11.26 0.04
N ASN A 712 46.28 10.44 -0.95
CA ASN A 712 45.66 9.16 -0.70
C ASN A 712 46.67 8.19 -0.04
N ILE A 713 47.91 8.10 -0.53
CA ILE A 713 48.99 7.34 0.11
C ILE A 713 49.19 7.78 1.56
N GLY A 714 49.19 9.12 1.81
CA GLY A 714 49.30 9.63 3.16
C GLY A 714 48.20 9.19 4.11
N ASN A 715 46.97 9.12 3.62
CA ASN A 715 45.82 8.62 4.39
C ASN A 715 45.94 7.11 4.68
N VAL A 716 46.34 6.32 3.67
CA VAL A 716 46.57 4.90 3.82
C VAL A 716 47.69 4.59 4.82
N MET A 717 48.82 5.28 4.72
CA MET A 717 49.96 5.15 5.66
C MET A 717 49.53 5.42 7.12
N LYS A 718 48.71 6.47 7.32
CA LYS A 718 48.18 6.79 8.65
C LYS A 718 47.26 5.68 9.17
N ARG A 719 46.41 5.13 8.29
CA ARG A 719 45.46 4.05 8.64
C ARG A 719 46.18 2.76 9.01
N LEU A 720 47.22 2.42 8.29
CA LEU A 720 48.08 1.27 8.57
C LEU A 720 48.95 1.45 9.83
N GLY A 721 48.87 2.61 10.50
CA GLY A 721 49.60 2.87 11.76
C GLY A 721 51.03 3.36 11.58
N PHE A 722 51.48 3.71 10.38
CA PHE A 722 52.79 4.29 10.16
C PHE A 722 52.88 5.67 10.83
N LYS A 723 53.99 5.95 11.53
CA LYS A 723 54.22 7.22 12.19
C LYS A 723 54.70 8.30 11.18
N LYS A 724 54.02 9.42 11.17
CA LYS A 724 54.42 10.61 10.35
C LYS A 724 55.57 11.31 11.04
N ILE A 725 56.64 11.60 10.28
CA ILE A 725 57.83 12.32 10.75
C ILE A 725 57.95 13.63 10.01
N HIS A 726 58.25 14.70 10.74
CA HIS A 726 58.54 16.03 10.19
C HIS A 726 60.03 16.27 10.10
N LYS A 727 60.59 16.54 8.93
CA LYS A 727 61.97 16.95 8.69
C LYS A 727 61.99 18.34 8.07
N LYS A 728 63.18 19.01 8.10
CA LYS A 728 63.36 20.35 7.51
C LYS A 728 62.87 20.44 6.05
N ASN A 729 62.97 19.35 5.32
CA ASN A 729 62.61 19.28 3.88
C ASN A 729 61.17 18.72 3.62
N GLY A 730 60.34 18.61 4.63
CA GLY A 730 58.95 18.13 4.52
C GLY A 730 58.55 16.97 5.38
N ASN A 731 57.29 16.55 5.22
CA ASN A 731 56.67 15.46 5.97
C ASN A 731 56.84 14.11 5.25
N GLY A 732 57.21 13.07 5.99
CA GLY A 732 57.29 11.70 5.47
C GLY A 732 56.90 10.69 6.54
N TRP A 733 57.22 9.45 6.31
CA TRP A 733 56.79 8.31 7.09
C TRP A 733 57.96 7.48 7.59
N ALA A 734 57.88 7.02 8.83
CA ALA A 734 58.78 6.01 9.36
C ALA A 734 58.37 4.64 8.87
N VAL A 735 59.20 3.96 8.15
CA VAL A 735 58.92 2.66 7.54
C VAL A 735 60.08 1.67 7.76
N ILE A 736 59.81 0.39 7.80
CA ILE A 736 60.77 -0.68 7.60
C ILE A 736 60.57 -1.19 6.18
N GLU A 737 61.62 -1.15 5.36
CA GLU A 737 61.53 -1.68 4.00
C GLU A 737 61.75 -3.20 3.99
N LYS A 738 60.85 -3.94 3.37
CA LYS A 738 61.02 -5.36 3.07
C LYS A 738 62.04 -5.55 1.95
N GLU A 739 62.93 -6.54 2.11
CA GLU A 739 63.93 -6.90 1.07
C GLU A 739 63.36 -7.89 0.04
N GLY A 740 64.04 -8.08 -1.09
CA GLY A 740 63.52 -8.88 -2.19
C GLY A 740 63.19 -10.35 -1.82
N SER A 741 63.90 -10.93 -0.86
CA SER A 741 63.61 -12.28 -0.35
C SER A 741 62.29 -12.32 0.47
N GLU A 742 62.00 -11.31 1.21
CA GLU A 742 60.74 -11.20 1.98
C GLU A 742 59.52 -10.92 1.10
N ILE A 743 59.71 -10.15 0.03
CA ILE A 743 58.66 -9.84 -0.95
C ILE A 743 58.31 -11.09 -1.76
N ASN A 744 59.28 -11.93 -2.09
CA ASN A 744 59.09 -13.15 -2.89
C ASN A 744 58.54 -14.33 -2.04
N ASN A 745 58.85 -14.39 -0.72
CA ASN A 745 58.27 -15.43 0.13
C ASN A 745 56.76 -15.29 0.31
N ASP A 746 56.21 -14.10 0.27
CA ASP A 746 54.77 -13.87 0.31
C ASP A 746 54.04 -14.39 -0.98
N ALA A 747 54.77 -14.85 -2.00
CA ALA A 747 54.22 -15.41 -3.24
C ALA A 747 54.12 -16.93 -3.25
N PHE A 748 54.67 -17.64 -2.21
CA PHE A 748 54.55 -19.08 -2.05
C PHE A 748 53.42 -19.42 -1.10
N ILE A 749 52.49 -20.29 -1.53
CA ILE A 749 51.47 -20.89 -0.68
C ILE A 749 52.20 -21.89 0.25
N ASP A 750 52.12 -21.64 1.55
CA ASP A 750 52.61 -22.61 2.54
C ASP A 750 51.70 -23.86 2.50
N PRO A 751 52.23 -25.08 2.60
CA PRO A 751 51.40 -26.29 2.65
C PRO A 751 50.41 -26.32 3.82
N ASN A 752 50.56 -25.41 4.81
CA ASN A 752 49.63 -25.23 5.93
C ASN A 752 48.60 -24.10 5.69
N ASP A 753 48.72 -23.37 4.58
CA ASP A 753 47.69 -22.36 4.25
C ASP A 753 46.40 -23.08 3.81
N THR A 754 45.31 -22.71 4.48
CA THR A 754 43.97 -23.19 4.11
C THR A 754 43.48 -22.42 2.88
N VAL A 755 43.27 -23.14 1.79
CA VAL A 755 42.55 -22.61 0.63
C VAL A 755 41.07 -22.70 0.98
N GLU A 756 40.42 -21.56 1.20
CA GLU A 756 38.95 -21.49 1.33
C GLU A 756 38.35 -21.64 -0.07
N ASP A 757 37.48 -22.68 -0.25
CA ASP A 757 36.70 -22.92 -1.46
C ASP A 757 35.54 -21.90 -1.66
#